data_1991c8ac9c13817123f03b8c9124b5ef
#
_entry.id   1991c8ac9c13817123f03b8c9124b5ef
#
_cell.length_a   1.000
_cell.length_b   1.000
_cell.length_c   1.000
_cell.angle_alpha   90.00
_cell.angle_beta   90.00
_cell.angle_gamma   90.00
#
_symmetry.space_group_name_H-M   'P 1'
#
loop_
_entity.id
_entity.type
_entity.pdbx_description
1 polymer ?
#
loop_
_entity_poly.entity_id
_entity_poly.type
_entity_poly.pdbx_seq_one_letter_code
_entity_poly.pdbx_strand_id
1 'polypeptide(L)'
;MDESLIVNNLGHSSLQLDSDLNHSCSYFESNEFVDYIGNRAEKFSVYSHNIRSLNNKINDVQELLSELDTENFSFSVLLFQEIWAANNAQTNRLENYQDIILQTREERRGGGLGIYLKQNLRYEIINELSFIQAGEFESQFIKVFFGKNQFKIIGNIYRIPGGNLGNFIEWLGEKLTFLKTDPILKKSDEIIIGGDFNANFLNSDSHNLTNDLLNLLVSSSFLPMITLPTRISQNSATLIDNIFSNKKQDFYESGLIMSSISDHLPIFYLNLTQDKKTSKQKQFYYAMSSSNIENFKEKLSSQNWNSVVNNNIPKEAFANFGIKLEKNFKESFPLKEKGVNKRKVPINPWMSQELMKLNKARNRAFRNKLKYKSESAELKFKSINSTFKRLARKEKKKYYHDQFNNYVTDIRKTWSLINSLVRKKSCKNDVPCIFTDNQRSYSNFSEIANGFNDFFVDVGPRLSESIHPSPKSFRDFLGDQYDEQFHFQEVNSFIINTTLSKLKSKSSVGKDNISMKLLKEIMPMIIEPIIHLFNLSLKTGYIPDDYKCAKIIPIYKSGEKDRFDNYRPISILPALSKLLEKTVAFQMIRYLEGNKMLYQHQYGFRKSRDTQQPLLQLINKIYDGLNKPKSEYSACVFLDLKKAFDTCDIPILLSKLKHYGFKGASGKWLQNYLTNRKQYVEINGIKSEEKVITHGVPQGSVIGPILFLLYINDLPNSTTLFCSLFADDTIFCKTSSDLNVIKKSLDEELEKASVWFRANKLSLNVSKTKYMVFRLGSMASLDNNFKIFINGEEVERISYENETKSFKFVGVHLDEFLNWNEHTKMVKNKVSSSLYALNQIKNILPSKTLKTIYSSMILPHIDYSNITWGFSKSKDIEQIRKQQKRAIRTIVGANYNAHTEIHFGQSKILKFDDLVYLNIAKFTSKFFHKELPESFDSTFKSLSSQRSKKLLISIPKSKHLENFPAVLFPKLWNNLKNEIRLSSSVKRTVSMIKKDFFLKYKSFHCNKRKCFSCKK
;
A
#
# COMPACT_ATOMS: atom_id res chain seq x y z
N MET A 1 33.39 34.95 0.86
CA MET A 1 33.02 36.01 1.85
C MET A 1 33.99 35.90 2.99
N ASP A 2 34.49 36.99 3.44
CA ASP A 2 35.43 37.01 4.51
C ASP A 2 34.79 36.53 5.82
N GLU A 3 35.04 35.34 6.24
CA GLU A 3 34.54 34.72 7.49
C GLU A 3 34.85 35.58 8.70
N SER A 4 35.98 36.28 8.64
CA SER A 4 36.39 37.25 9.64
C SER A 4 35.38 38.37 9.90
N LEU A 5 34.56 38.75 8.93
CA LEU A 5 33.55 39.79 9.02
C LEU A 5 32.30 39.40 9.80
N ILE A 6 31.88 38.10 9.74
CA ILE A 6 30.72 37.60 10.51
C ILE A 6 31.17 37.31 11.96
N VAL A 7 32.34 36.69 12.12
CA VAL A 7 32.88 36.33 13.43
C VAL A 7 33.38 37.59 14.17
N ASN A 8 34.08 38.52 13.49
CA ASN A 8 34.64 39.73 14.14
C ASN A 8 33.55 40.76 14.50
N ASN A 9 32.43 40.86 13.75
CA ASN A 9 31.32 41.73 14.10
C ASN A 9 30.39 41.14 15.20
N LEU A 10 30.52 39.83 15.50
CA LEU A 10 29.75 39.18 16.56
C LEU A 10 30.49 39.17 17.91
N GLY A 11 31.80 39.55 17.95
CA GLY A 11 32.56 39.65 19.17
C GLY A 11 32.74 38.34 19.94
N HIS A 12 32.64 37.19 19.26
CA HIS A 12 32.71 35.87 19.90
C HIS A 12 33.79 34.99 19.28
N SER A 13 34.61 34.40 20.16
CA SER A 13 35.59 33.41 19.83
C SER A 13 34.97 32.12 19.34
N SER A 14 35.63 31.43 18.42
CA SER A 14 35.39 30.02 18.13
C SER A 14 35.83 29.17 19.32
N LEU A 15 35.20 27.99 19.50
CA LEU A 15 35.69 27.01 20.46
C LEU A 15 37.15 26.65 20.10
N GLN A 16 38.11 27.02 20.97
CA GLN A 16 39.51 26.69 20.77
C GLN A 16 39.77 25.30 21.35
N LEU A 17 40.22 24.40 20.52
CA LEU A 17 40.76 23.12 20.90
C LEU A 17 42.28 23.18 20.71
N ASP A 18 43.04 22.28 21.38
CA ASP A 18 44.48 22.16 21.14
C ASP A 18 44.78 22.04 19.64
N SER A 19 45.90 22.61 19.19
CA SER A 19 46.25 22.75 17.77
C SER A 19 46.14 21.46 16.95
N ASP A 20 46.34 20.32 17.59
CA ASP A 20 46.24 19.00 16.98
C ASP A 20 44.80 18.45 16.83
N LEU A 21 43.80 19.14 17.40
CA LEU A 21 42.39 18.79 17.43
C LEU A 21 41.50 19.75 16.64
N ASN A 22 42.06 20.83 16.09
CA ASN A 22 41.32 21.84 15.33
C ASN A 22 40.78 21.28 14.01
N HIS A 23 39.49 21.49 13.82
CA HIS A 23 38.77 21.19 12.57
C HIS A 23 38.36 22.49 11.88
N SER A 24 38.36 22.49 10.54
CA SER A 24 37.78 23.59 9.76
C SER A 24 36.26 23.53 9.86
N CYS A 25 35.62 24.52 10.49
CA CYS A 25 34.18 24.67 10.57
C CYS A 25 33.81 26.02 9.99
N SER A 26 32.83 26.05 9.07
CA SER A 26 32.44 27.27 8.35
C SER A 26 30.94 27.43 8.22
N TYR A 27 30.46 28.64 7.97
CA TYR A 27 29.08 28.95 7.63
C TYR A 27 28.91 28.87 6.10
N PHE A 28 27.92 28.14 5.65
CA PHE A 28 27.62 27.94 4.25
C PHE A 28 26.22 28.46 3.87
N GLU A 29 26.13 29.17 2.75
CA GLU A 29 24.85 29.29 2.03
C GLU A 29 24.55 28.01 1.26
N SER A 30 23.27 27.76 0.91
CA SER A 30 22.88 26.56 0.14
C SER A 30 23.73 26.40 -1.14
N ASN A 31 23.97 27.49 -1.87
CA ASN A 31 24.78 27.45 -3.10
C ASN A 31 26.27 27.17 -2.82
N GLU A 32 26.84 27.84 -1.81
CA GLU A 32 28.24 27.63 -1.40
C GLU A 32 28.47 26.20 -0.93
N PHE A 33 27.50 25.61 -0.20
CA PHE A 33 27.53 24.21 0.20
C PHE A 33 27.55 23.26 -1.01
N VAL A 34 26.68 23.52 -2.00
CA VAL A 34 26.61 22.71 -3.23
C VAL A 34 27.91 22.81 -4.04
N ASP A 35 28.45 24.02 -4.18
CA ASP A 35 29.72 24.24 -4.87
C ASP A 35 30.88 23.59 -4.12
N TYR A 36 30.87 23.64 -2.77
CA TYR A 36 31.88 23.02 -1.92
C TYR A 36 31.89 21.50 -2.01
N ILE A 37 30.70 20.84 -2.05
CA ILE A 37 30.60 19.39 -2.30
C ILE A 37 31.05 19.04 -3.71
N GLY A 38 30.74 19.86 -4.70
CA GLY A 38 31.13 19.66 -6.09
C GLY A 38 30.65 18.31 -6.63
N ASN A 39 31.57 17.52 -7.23
CA ASN A 39 31.28 16.18 -7.79
C ASN A 39 31.63 15.04 -6.81
N ARG A 40 31.98 15.32 -5.58
CA ARG A 40 32.35 14.30 -4.60
C ARG A 40 31.12 13.47 -4.21
N ALA A 41 31.32 12.17 -4.04
CA ALA A 41 30.24 11.27 -3.62
C ALA A 41 30.29 11.10 -2.09
N GLU A 42 29.11 11.05 -1.50
CA GLU A 42 28.93 10.80 -0.09
C GLU A 42 29.25 9.33 0.25
N LYS A 43 30.11 9.11 1.26
CA LYS A 43 30.24 7.81 1.94
C LYS A 43 29.24 7.70 3.08
N PHE A 44 29.14 8.79 3.88
CA PHE A 44 28.23 8.91 5.01
C PHE A 44 28.13 10.38 5.45
N SER A 45 26.94 10.82 5.83
CA SER A 45 26.72 12.21 6.26
C SER A 45 25.59 12.31 7.28
N VAL A 46 25.74 13.28 8.20
CA VAL A 46 24.75 13.57 9.24
C VAL A 46 24.37 15.04 9.17
N TYR A 47 23.08 15.32 9.20
CA TYR A 47 22.49 16.64 9.36
C TYR A 47 21.77 16.68 10.70
N SER A 48 21.96 17.73 11.52
CA SER A 48 21.25 17.90 12.78
C SER A 48 20.64 19.29 12.90
N HIS A 49 19.42 19.39 13.41
CA HIS A 49 18.69 20.65 13.50
C HIS A 49 17.62 20.64 14.62
N ASN A 50 17.74 21.51 15.61
CA ASN A 50 16.63 21.82 16.51
C ASN A 50 15.56 22.61 15.73
N ILE A 51 14.46 21.94 15.38
CA ILE A 51 13.48 22.47 14.41
C ILE A 51 12.35 23.25 15.06
N ARG A 52 12.11 23.09 16.36
CA ARG A 52 10.97 23.70 17.07
C ARG A 52 9.64 23.58 16.28
N SER A 53 9.02 22.40 16.34
CA SER A 53 7.81 21.99 15.62
C SER A 53 8.03 21.61 14.14
N LEU A 54 8.37 20.35 13.92
CA LEU A 54 8.57 19.76 12.58
C LEU A 54 7.32 19.84 11.71
N ASN A 55 6.13 19.59 12.28
CA ASN A 55 4.86 19.60 11.54
C ASN A 55 4.60 20.92 10.78
N ASN A 56 4.98 22.04 11.38
CA ASN A 56 4.77 23.35 10.80
C ASN A 56 5.84 23.74 9.77
N LYS A 57 7.01 23.11 9.83
CA LYS A 57 8.21 23.49 9.08
C LYS A 57 8.67 22.42 8.09
N ILE A 58 8.00 21.28 8.01
CA ILE A 58 8.40 20.14 7.16
C ILE A 58 8.58 20.52 5.67
N ASN A 59 7.77 21.46 5.17
CA ASN A 59 7.91 21.93 3.80
C ASN A 59 9.15 22.82 3.60
N ASP A 60 9.45 23.66 4.58
CA ASP A 60 10.64 24.52 4.54
C ASP A 60 11.93 23.67 4.65
N VAL A 61 11.89 22.60 5.48
CA VAL A 61 12.98 21.59 5.57
C VAL A 61 13.15 20.86 4.24
N GLN A 62 12.06 20.39 3.63
CA GLN A 62 12.11 19.70 2.33
C GLN A 62 12.69 20.62 1.23
N GLU A 63 12.36 21.89 1.25
CA GLU A 63 12.88 22.89 0.31
C GLU A 63 14.39 23.07 0.53
N LEU A 64 14.84 23.26 1.77
CA LEU A 64 16.26 23.38 2.10
C LEU A 64 17.05 22.15 1.68
N LEU A 65 16.61 20.93 2.07
CA LEU A 65 17.29 19.69 1.69
C LEU A 65 17.41 19.53 0.19
N SER A 66 16.39 19.98 -0.53
CA SER A 66 16.39 19.92 -1.99
C SER A 66 17.34 20.93 -2.65
N GLU A 67 17.58 22.06 -2.01
CA GLU A 67 18.60 23.01 -2.43
C GLU A 67 20.03 22.47 -2.19
N LEU A 68 20.20 21.65 -1.16
CA LEU A 68 21.49 21.07 -0.77
C LEU A 68 21.81 19.77 -1.52
N ASP A 69 20.81 19.05 -2.05
CA ASP A 69 20.98 17.81 -2.79
C ASP A 69 21.65 18.04 -4.14
N THR A 70 22.60 17.18 -4.49
CA THR A 70 23.24 17.11 -5.82
C THR A 70 22.99 15.73 -6.45
N GLU A 71 23.43 15.52 -7.71
CA GLU A 71 23.31 14.19 -8.36
C GLU A 71 24.00 13.06 -7.55
N ASN A 72 25.07 13.37 -6.83
CA ASN A 72 25.89 12.38 -6.12
C ASN A 72 25.81 12.52 -4.61
N PHE A 73 25.07 13.52 -4.09
CA PHE A 73 24.99 13.82 -2.67
C PHE A 73 23.55 14.01 -2.20
N SER A 74 23.22 13.36 -1.10
CA SER A 74 22.10 13.68 -0.21
C SER A 74 22.44 13.15 1.17
N PHE A 75 22.05 13.81 2.25
CA PHE A 75 22.39 13.39 3.60
C PHE A 75 21.97 11.95 3.91
N SER A 76 22.84 11.17 4.57
CA SER A 76 22.55 9.79 4.97
C SER A 76 21.56 9.74 6.13
N VAL A 77 21.73 10.61 7.12
CA VAL A 77 20.95 10.66 8.37
C VAL A 77 20.57 12.10 8.67
N LEU A 78 19.31 12.32 9.09
CA LEU A 78 18.85 13.62 9.58
C LEU A 78 18.40 13.45 11.04
N LEU A 79 18.91 14.29 11.92
CA LEU A 79 18.59 14.35 13.33
C LEU A 79 17.76 15.62 13.61
N PHE A 80 16.59 15.46 14.21
CA PHE A 80 15.74 16.57 14.58
C PHE A 80 15.43 16.54 16.07
N GLN A 81 15.55 17.70 16.71
CA GLN A 81 15.20 17.95 18.09
C GLN A 81 13.98 18.90 18.15
N GLU A 82 13.25 18.88 19.25
CA GLU A 82 12.01 19.65 19.45
C GLU A 82 11.00 19.47 18.31
N ILE A 83 10.70 18.23 17.95
CA ILE A 83 9.78 17.93 16.82
C ILE A 83 8.31 18.27 17.15
N TRP A 84 7.93 18.34 18.43
CA TRP A 84 6.59 18.65 18.92
C TRP A 84 5.47 17.82 18.26
N ALA A 85 5.75 16.53 18.03
CA ALA A 85 4.82 15.60 17.42
C ALA A 85 4.05 14.79 18.48
N ALA A 86 2.77 14.51 18.25
CA ALA A 86 2.02 13.52 19.00
C ALA A 86 2.32 12.11 18.45
N ASN A 87 2.14 11.07 19.27
CA ASN A 87 2.41 9.66 18.95
C ASN A 87 1.79 9.10 17.63
N ASN A 88 0.90 9.83 16.99
CA ASN A 88 0.24 9.46 15.72
C ASN A 88 0.70 10.29 14.51
N ALA A 89 1.87 10.91 14.54
CA ALA A 89 2.36 11.79 13.47
C ALA A 89 2.95 11.01 12.26
N GLN A 90 2.18 10.13 11.65
CA GLN A 90 2.50 9.46 10.36
C GLN A 90 2.59 10.42 9.16
N THR A 91 2.46 11.74 9.37
CA THR A 91 2.32 12.74 8.30
C THR A 91 3.61 13.44 7.91
N ASN A 92 4.69 13.27 8.68
CA ASN A 92 5.97 13.95 8.45
C ASN A 92 6.89 13.07 7.59
N ARG A 93 6.68 13.05 6.28
CA ARG A 93 7.56 12.36 5.33
C ARG A 93 8.44 13.36 4.58
N LEU A 94 9.71 13.04 4.48
CA LEU A 94 10.67 13.73 3.63
C LEU A 94 10.95 12.89 2.38
N GLU A 95 11.13 13.55 1.25
CA GLU A 95 11.46 12.89 -0.01
C GLU A 95 12.87 12.28 0.10
N ASN A 96 13.07 11.07 -0.45
CA ASN A 96 14.29 10.27 -0.39
C ASN A 96 14.63 9.65 0.97
N TYR A 97 13.79 9.83 2.00
CA TYR A 97 14.03 9.27 3.34
C TYR A 97 12.94 8.26 3.72
N GLN A 98 13.28 7.35 4.64
CA GLN A 98 12.36 6.42 5.27
C GLN A 98 11.36 7.17 6.17
N ASP A 99 10.35 6.48 6.69
CA ASP A 99 9.48 7.06 7.70
C ASP A 99 10.29 7.44 8.94
N ILE A 100 9.92 8.55 9.56
CA ILE A 100 10.63 9.08 10.72
C ILE A 100 10.60 8.09 11.90
N ILE A 101 11.74 7.85 12.52
CA ILE A 101 11.86 7.14 13.78
C ILE A 101 11.58 8.15 14.88
N LEU A 102 10.44 8.02 15.54
CA LEU A 102 9.95 8.99 16.52
C LEU A 102 10.23 8.53 17.95
N GLN A 103 10.63 9.48 18.79
CA GLN A 103 10.60 9.34 20.25
C GLN A 103 9.89 10.57 20.83
N THR A 104 8.71 10.40 21.41
CA THR A 104 7.83 11.48 21.85
C THR A 104 7.42 11.32 23.31
N ARG A 105 7.16 12.44 23.98
CA ARG A 105 6.63 12.47 25.36
C ARG A 105 5.14 12.08 25.38
N GLU A 106 4.71 11.36 26.40
CA GLU A 106 3.31 10.91 26.50
C GLU A 106 2.34 12.03 26.92
N GLU A 107 2.74 12.96 27.78
CA GLU A 107 1.80 13.88 28.47
C GLU A 107 1.99 15.38 28.20
N ARG A 108 3.04 15.85 27.54
CA ARG A 108 3.32 17.30 27.34
C ARG A 108 3.53 17.69 25.89
N ARG A 109 2.98 18.85 25.49
CA ARG A 109 3.35 19.53 24.26
C ARG A 109 4.76 20.12 24.41
N GLY A 110 5.70 19.72 23.51
CA GLY A 110 7.08 20.19 23.46
C GLY A 110 8.07 19.04 23.50
N GLY A 111 9.31 19.28 23.08
CA GLY A 111 10.36 18.25 22.98
C GLY A 111 10.11 17.21 21.88
N GLY A 112 10.65 16.01 22.09
CA GLY A 112 10.61 14.90 21.16
C GLY A 112 11.76 14.89 20.15
N LEU A 113 12.23 13.69 19.82
CA LEU A 113 13.31 13.42 18.90
C LEU A 113 12.80 12.70 17.66
N GLY A 114 13.44 12.97 16.51
CA GLY A 114 13.14 12.30 15.26
C GLY A 114 14.39 12.05 14.44
N ILE A 115 14.51 10.84 13.91
CA ILE A 115 15.60 10.46 13.00
C ILE A 115 15.01 10.05 11.66
N TYR A 116 15.53 10.60 10.56
CA TYR A 116 15.28 10.11 9.22
C TYR A 116 16.53 9.45 8.66
N LEU A 117 16.34 8.36 7.94
CA LEU A 117 17.38 7.64 7.24
C LEU A 117 17.13 7.63 5.74
N LYS A 118 18.19 7.74 4.96
CA LYS A 118 18.12 7.53 3.51
C LYS A 118 17.53 6.15 3.21
N GLN A 119 16.69 6.03 2.17
CA GLN A 119 15.85 4.85 1.92
C GLN A 119 16.59 3.52 1.84
N ASN A 120 17.85 3.54 1.45
CA ASN A 120 18.68 2.35 1.26
C ASN A 120 19.42 1.88 2.51
N LEU A 121 19.31 2.57 3.63
CA LEU A 121 20.00 2.22 4.88
C LEU A 121 19.11 1.37 5.77
N ARG A 122 19.68 0.32 6.35
CA ARG A 122 19.04 -0.51 7.38
C ARG A 122 19.42 0.02 8.75
N TYR A 123 18.52 -0.08 9.74
CA TYR A 123 18.80 0.34 11.11
C TYR A 123 18.18 -0.61 12.15
N GLU A 124 18.71 -0.53 13.38
CA GLU A 124 18.16 -1.13 14.59
C GLU A 124 18.18 -0.09 15.72
N ILE A 125 17.12 -0.02 16.53
CA ILE A 125 17.06 0.89 17.69
C ILE A 125 17.85 0.25 18.85
N ILE A 126 18.66 1.05 19.55
CA ILE A 126 19.37 0.64 20.75
C ILE A 126 18.53 1.12 21.95
N ASN A 127 17.68 0.22 22.46
CA ASN A 127 16.71 0.57 23.52
C ASN A 127 17.41 1.00 24.82
N GLU A 128 18.54 0.41 25.18
CA GLU A 128 19.33 0.71 26.40
C GLU A 128 19.91 2.14 26.41
N LEU A 129 19.98 2.76 25.23
CA LEU A 129 20.48 4.12 25.04
C LEU A 129 19.39 5.11 24.63
N SER A 130 18.18 4.62 24.31
CA SER A 130 17.05 5.45 23.87
C SER A 130 16.10 5.69 25.04
N PHE A 131 16.14 6.91 25.62
CA PHE A 131 15.55 7.19 26.93
C PHE A 131 15.00 8.63 27.00
N ILE A 132 13.96 8.84 27.79
CA ILE A 132 13.41 10.16 28.13
C ILE A 132 13.46 10.34 29.65
N GLN A 133 14.33 11.24 30.10
CA GLN A 133 14.35 11.71 31.50
C GLN A 133 13.45 12.94 31.60
N ALA A 134 12.32 12.79 32.27
CA ALA A 134 11.33 13.84 32.36
C ALA A 134 11.91 15.15 32.96
N GLY A 135 11.80 16.25 32.21
CA GLY A 135 12.29 17.56 32.65
C GLY A 135 13.80 17.80 32.47
N GLU A 136 14.59 16.82 32.07
CA GLU A 136 16.05 16.93 31.98
C GLU A 136 16.58 16.76 30.55
N PHE A 137 16.40 15.58 29.94
CA PHE A 137 16.92 15.30 28.58
C PHE A 137 16.20 14.16 27.91
N GLU A 138 16.40 14.04 26.61
CA GLU A 138 15.91 12.99 25.73
C GLU A 138 17.06 12.45 24.88
N SER A 139 17.12 11.12 24.67
CA SER A 139 18.15 10.48 23.87
C SER A 139 17.55 9.38 23.00
N GLN A 140 18.01 9.26 21.77
CA GLN A 140 17.59 8.25 20.79
C GLN A 140 18.83 7.74 20.06
N PHE A 141 19.07 6.42 20.13
CA PHE A 141 20.24 5.81 19.52
C PHE A 141 19.85 4.68 18.58
N ILE A 142 20.52 4.62 17.44
CA ILE A 142 20.32 3.60 16.42
C ILE A 142 21.65 3.05 15.89
N LYS A 143 21.68 1.77 15.50
CA LYS A 143 22.69 1.19 14.64
C LYS A 143 22.28 1.41 13.18
N VAL A 144 23.17 1.91 12.34
CA VAL A 144 22.95 2.09 10.90
C VAL A 144 23.91 1.19 10.15
N PHE A 145 23.40 0.27 9.34
CA PHE A 145 24.17 -0.73 8.60
C PHE A 145 24.44 -0.25 7.17
N PHE A 146 25.70 -0.42 6.71
CA PHE A 146 26.13 -0.09 5.35
C PHE A 146 27.01 -1.18 4.69
N GLY A 147 27.04 -2.38 5.28
CA GLY A 147 27.70 -3.59 4.77
C GLY A 147 27.32 -4.83 5.56
N LYS A 148 27.89 -5.99 5.20
CA LYS A 148 27.52 -7.28 5.83
C LYS A 148 27.69 -7.32 7.35
N ASN A 149 28.73 -6.65 7.89
CA ASN A 149 28.99 -6.58 9.33
C ASN A 149 29.48 -5.17 9.74
N GLN A 150 29.30 -4.18 8.88
CA GLN A 150 29.74 -2.81 9.14
C GLN A 150 28.55 -1.97 9.55
N PHE A 151 28.64 -1.32 10.69
CA PHE A 151 27.60 -0.43 11.18
C PHE A 151 28.22 0.75 11.92
N LYS A 152 27.50 1.87 11.91
CA LYS A 152 27.77 3.05 12.73
C LYS A 152 26.68 3.19 13.77
N ILE A 153 27.03 3.77 14.91
CA ILE A 153 26.05 4.14 15.94
C ILE A 153 25.79 5.63 15.83
N ILE A 154 24.51 6.00 15.75
CA ILE A 154 24.06 7.37 15.64
C ILE A 154 23.19 7.69 16.85
N GLY A 155 23.60 8.70 17.63
CA GLY A 155 22.86 9.23 18.77
C GLY A 155 22.24 10.59 18.42
N ASN A 156 21.01 10.81 18.83
CA ASN A 156 20.28 12.07 18.76
C ASN A 156 19.92 12.48 20.19
N ILE A 157 20.45 13.60 20.66
CA ILE A 157 20.28 14.08 22.04
C ILE A 157 19.62 15.45 22.05
N TYR A 158 18.69 15.63 22.99
CA TYR A 158 18.11 16.92 23.35
C TYR A 158 18.12 17.08 24.87
N ARG A 159 18.95 18.00 25.39
CA ARG A 159 18.90 18.41 26.80
C ARG A 159 17.94 19.59 26.94
N ILE A 160 17.03 19.49 27.91
CA ILE A 160 16.00 20.50 28.14
C ILE A 160 16.64 21.75 28.77
N PRO A 161 16.31 22.98 28.31
CA PRO A 161 16.76 24.19 28.99
C PRO A 161 16.33 24.17 30.48
N GLY A 162 17.30 24.44 31.39
CA GLY A 162 17.08 24.41 32.84
C GLY A 162 17.12 23.02 33.49
N GLY A 163 17.29 21.92 32.71
CA GLY A 163 17.52 20.58 33.25
C GLY A 163 18.89 20.52 33.97
N ASN A 164 19.03 19.61 34.93
CA ASN A 164 20.25 19.45 35.70
C ASN A 164 21.41 18.96 34.81
N LEU A 165 22.45 19.81 34.61
CA LEU A 165 23.58 19.47 33.78
C LEU A 165 24.48 18.39 34.41
N GLY A 166 24.58 18.35 35.75
CA GLY A 166 25.35 17.33 36.48
C GLY A 166 24.79 15.93 36.27
N ASN A 167 23.48 15.74 36.45
CA ASN A 167 22.79 14.47 36.20
C ASN A 167 22.96 14.01 34.74
N PHE A 168 22.89 14.95 33.77
CA PHE A 168 23.11 14.65 32.37
C PHE A 168 24.56 14.19 32.10
N ILE A 169 25.56 14.81 32.72
CA ILE A 169 27.00 14.44 32.61
C ILE A 169 27.22 13.02 33.16
N GLU A 170 26.66 12.71 34.32
CA GLU A 170 26.75 11.40 34.96
C GLU A 170 26.14 10.31 34.06
N TRP A 171 24.88 10.53 33.63
CA TRP A 171 24.19 9.62 32.70
C TRP A 171 25.00 9.42 31.41
N LEU A 172 25.44 10.50 30.78
CA LEU A 172 26.22 10.41 29.53
C LEU A 172 27.51 9.62 29.74
N GLY A 173 28.22 9.82 30.87
CA GLY A 173 29.46 9.09 31.21
C GLY A 173 29.21 7.57 31.33
N GLU A 174 28.12 7.15 31.96
CA GLU A 174 27.72 5.74 32.02
C GLU A 174 27.47 5.18 30.64
N LYS A 175 26.70 5.92 29.80
CA LYS A 175 26.34 5.45 28.44
C LYS A 175 27.53 5.43 27.49
N LEU A 176 28.44 6.38 27.57
CA LEU A 176 29.69 6.36 26.80
C LEU A 176 30.59 5.17 27.23
N THR A 177 30.59 4.80 28.49
CA THR A 177 31.26 3.59 28.98
C THR A 177 30.61 2.34 28.45
N PHE A 178 29.28 2.24 28.50
CA PHE A 178 28.52 1.13 27.93
C PHE A 178 28.80 0.93 26.43
N LEU A 179 28.78 2.00 25.62
CA LEU A 179 29.10 1.96 24.20
C LEU A 179 30.51 1.36 23.91
N LYS A 180 31.49 1.52 24.84
CA LYS A 180 32.86 1.00 24.69
C LYS A 180 33.03 -0.42 25.21
N THR A 181 32.22 -0.84 26.17
CA THR A 181 32.35 -2.13 26.87
C THR A 181 31.46 -3.22 26.30
N ASP A 182 30.28 -2.86 25.75
CA ASP A 182 29.35 -3.84 25.18
C ASP A 182 30.01 -4.63 24.02
N PRO A 183 29.94 -5.96 24.04
CA PRO A 183 30.62 -6.83 23.06
C PRO A 183 30.25 -6.60 21.61
N ILE A 184 29.02 -6.12 21.35
CA ILE A 184 28.47 -5.87 20.00
C ILE A 184 28.76 -4.42 19.61
N LEU A 185 28.42 -3.45 20.47
CA LEU A 185 28.48 -2.01 20.15
C LEU A 185 29.90 -1.53 19.95
N LYS A 186 30.90 -2.08 20.69
CA LYS A 186 32.31 -1.77 20.50
C LYS A 186 32.87 -2.13 19.13
N LYS A 187 32.15 -2.96 18.34
CA LYS A 187 32.54 -3.32 16.96
C LYS A 187 32.05 -2.30 15.93
N SER A 188 31.39 -1.22 16.36
CA SER A 188 30.95 -0.16 15.45
C SER A 188 32.15 0.49 14.75
N ASP A 189 31.96 0.80 13.45
CA ASP A 189 33.00 1.51 12.69
C ASP A 189 33.19 2.94 13.17
N GLU A 190 32.11 3.56 13.64
CA GLU A 190 32.14 4.93 14.16
C GLU A 190 30.91 5.16 15.03
N ILE A 191 31.04 6.01 16.04
CA ILE A 191 29.95 6.49 16.87
C ILE A 191 29.81 7.99 16.68
N ILE A 192 28.66 8.46 16.29
CA ILE A 192 28.33 9.87 16.02
C ILE A 192 27.19 10.28 16.93
N ILE A 193 27.36 11.32 17.75
CA ILE A 193 26.33 11.82 18.67
C ILE A 193 26.04 13.28 18.27
N GLY A 194 24.86 13.55 17.76
CA GLY A 194 24.42 14.91 17.38
C GLY A 194 23.22 15.36 18.21
N GLY A 195 23.05 16.67 18.33
CA GLY A 195 21.86 17.22 18.97
C GLY A 195 22.07 18.60 19.59
N ASP A 196 21.06 19.01 20.37
CA ASP A 196 21.06 20.24 21.14
C ASP A 196 21.33 19.93 22.61
N PHE A 197 22.52 20.28 23.06
CA PHE A 197 22.99 20.03 24.43
C PHE A 197 22.54 21.13 25.41
N ASN A 198 22.04 22.27 24.92
CA ASN A 198 21.69 23.46 25.71
C ASN A 198 22.78 23.88 26.74
N ALA A 199 24.04 23.53 26.47
CA ALA A 199 25.25 23.95 27.15
C ALA A 199 26.09 24.78 26.19
N ASN A 200 26.44 26.01 26.54
CA ASN A 200 27.20 26.87 25.64
C ASN A 200 28.69 26.51 25.67
N PHE A 201 29.13 25.71 24.72
CA PHE A 201 30.54 25.25 24.65
C PHE A 201 31.54 26.39 24.43
N LEU A 202 31.13 27.57 23.97
CA LEU A 202 32.02 28.75 23.91
C LEU A 202 32.38 29.30 25.28
N ASN A 203 31.60 28.96 26.31
CA ASN A 203 31.86 29.41 27.70
C ASN A 203 32.46 28.26 28.54
N SER A 204 33.06 27.23 27.92
CA SER A 204 33.67 26.12 28.64
C SER A 204 34.70 26.58 29.68
N ASP A 205 35.53 27.60 29.35
CA ASP A 205 36.55 28.12 30.25
C ASP A 205 35.98 28.87 31.44
N SER A 206 34.76 29.36 31.38
CA SER A 206 34.14 30.18 32.41
C SER A 206 33.00 29.46 33.15
N HIS A 207 32.52 28.29 32.68
CA HIS A 207 31.43 27.55 33.27
C HIS A 207 31.86 26.10 33.56
N ASN A 208 32.15 25.78 34.82
CA ASN A 208 32.73 24.50 35.24
C ASN A 208 31.97 23.28 34.71
N LEU A 209 30.64 23.21 34.84
CA LEU A 209 29.86 22.05 34.34
C LEU A 209 29.90 21.90 32.81
N THR A 210 29.99 22.99 32.05
CA THR A 210 30.17 22.91 30.60
C THR A 210 31.56 22.40 30.24
N ASN A 211 32.56 22.81 30.98
CA ASN A 211 33.91 22.27 30.87
C ASN A 211 33.96 20.78 31.21
N ASP A 212 33.29 20.35 32.28
CA ASP A 212 33.19 18.96 32.67
C ASP A 212 32.50 18.11 31.59
N LEU A 213 31.42 18.62 30.98
CA LEU A 213 30.76 17.95 29.84
C LEU A 213 31.70 17.80 28.63
N LEU A 214 32.43 18.87 28.26
CA LEU A 214 33.38 18.83 27.15
C LEU A 214 34.55 17.88 27.47
N ASN A 215 35.10 17.93 28.66
CA ASN A 215 36.18 17.05 29.12
C ASN A 215 35.74 15.58 29.17
N LEU A 216 34.51 15.27 29.60
CA LEU A 216 33.96 13.93 29.56
C LEU A 216 33.92 13.40 28.14
N LEU A 217 33.41 14.18 27.17
CA LEU A 217 33.28 13.78 25.76
C LEU A 217 34.68 13.59 25.14
N VAL A 218 35.60 14.56 25.29
CA VAL A 218 36.96 14.49 24.74
C VAL A 218 37.77 13.36 25.36
N SER A 219 37.73 13.18 26.68
CA SER A 219 38.39 12.07 27.37
C SER A 219 37.79 10.71 27.01
N SER A 220 36.56 10.71 26.58
CA SER A 220 35.88 9.54 25.99
C SER A 220 36.19 9.36 24.51
N SER A 221 37.12 10.13 23.93
CA SER A 221 37.49 10.12 22.52
C SER A 221 36.42 10.62 21.55
N PHE A 222 35.47 11.45 22.01
CA PHE A 222 34.52 12.12 21.18
C PHE A 222 34.92 13.56 20.94
N LEU A 223 35.25 13.90 19.69
CA LEU A 223 35.66 15.25 19.31
C LEU A 223 34.47 16.06 18.82
N PRO A 224 34.34 17.35 19.25
CA PRO A 224 33.32 18.23 18.73
C PRO A 224 33.64 18.63 17.28
N MET A 225 32.65 18.47 16.38
CA MET A 225 32.80 18.79 14.96
C MET A 225 32.38 20.25 14.65
N ILE A 226 31.58 20.85 15.49
CA ILE A 226 31.12 22.24 15.32
C ILE A 226 31.81 23.12 16.34
N THR A 227 32.46 24.18 15.83
CA THR A 227 33.23 25.12 16.65
C THR A 227 32.67 26.54 16.62
N LEU A 228 31.67 26.80 15.76
CA LEU A 228 31.08 28.14 15.59
C LEU A 228 29.67 28.20 16.20
N PRO A 229 29.20 29.42 16.59
CA PRO A 229 27.86 29.60 17.16
C PRO A 229 26.73 29.01 16.30
N THR A 230 25.85 28.22 16.93
CA THR A 230 24.72 27.57 16.28
C THR A 230 23.40 28.35 16.50
N ARG A 231 23.32 29.15 17.57
CA ARG A 231 22.16 29.98 17.87
C ARG A 231 22.58 31.44 18.04
N ILE A 232 22.07 32.31 17.18
CA ILE A 232 22.45 33.70 17.11
C ILE A 232 21.20 34.58 17.30
N SER A 233 21.25 35.44 18.34
CA SER A 233 20.20 36.43 18.62
C SER A 233 20.77 37.86 18.51
N GLN A 234 19.95 38.88 18.81
CA GLN A 234 20.44 40.28 18.82
C GLN A 234 21.58 40.50 19.81
N ASN A 235 21.51 39.87 21.00
CA ASN A 235 22.38 40.15 22.13
C ASN A 235 23.30 38.97 22.52
N SER A 236 23.18 37.82 21.87
CA SER A 236 23.95 36.62 22.20
C SER A 236 24.22 35.73 20.98
N ALA A 237 25.38 35.09 21.02
CA ALA A 237 25.73 34.00 20.11
C ALA A 237 26.23 32.81 20.95
N THR A 238 25.63 31.65 20.78
CA THR A 238 25.92 30.49 21.61
C THR A 238 26.15 29.24 20.74
N LEU A 239 27.07 28.40 21.16
CA LEU A 239 27.33 27.08 20.58
C LEU A 239 26.70 26.03 21.49
N ILE A 240 25.42 25.73 21.25
CA ILE A 240 24.62 24.79 22.06
C ILE A 240 24.23 23.50 21.32
N ASP A 241 24.29 23.55 19.99
CA ASP A 241 24.13 22.36 19.15
C ASP A 241 25.49 21.87 18.67
N ASN A 242 25.73 20.58 18.69
CA ASN A 242 27.00 19.99 18.22
C ASN A 242 26.81 18.59 17.64
N ILE A 243 27.82 18.13 16.90
CA ILE A 243 28.00 16.75 16.48
C ILE A 243 29.35 16.29 17.01
N PHE A 244 29.39 15.20 17.76
CA PHE A 244 30.57 14.58 18.28
C PHE A 244 30.84 13.27 17.58
N SER A 245 32.10 13.00 17.17
CA SER A 245 32.54 11.73 16.57
C SER A 245 33.71 11.15 17.34
N ASN A 246 33.74 9.81 17.45
CA ASN A 246 34.86 9.09 18.06
C ASN A 246 35.99 8.73 17.08
N LYS A 247 35.90 9.19 15.83
CA LYS A 247 36.93 8.99 14.80
C LYS A 247 37.51 10.31 14.32
N LYS A 248 38.86 10.39 14.31
CA LYS A 248 39.62 11.41 13.60
C LYS A 248 40.14 10.81 12.30
N GLN A 249 39.69 11.29 11.12
CA GLN A 249 40.24 10.91 9.81
C GLN A 249 40.42 12.15 8.93
N ASP A 250 41.36 12.14 8.00
CA ASP A 250 41.78 13.27 7.16
C ASP A 250 40.74 13.74 6.11
N PHE A 251 39.55 13.14 6.07
CA PHE A 251 38.52 13.41 5.05
C PHE A 251 37.15 13.76 5.62
N TYR A 252 37.06 14.20 6.87
CA TYR A 252 35.83 14.65 7.47
C TYR A 252 35.71 16.17 7.40
N GLU A 253 34.54 16.63 7.06
CA GLU A 253 34.16 18.03 6.93
C GLU A 253 32.90 18.33 7.74
N SER A 254 32.86 19.51 8.34
CA SER A 254 31.72 19.93 9.16
C SER A 254 31.44 21.43 9.00
N GLY A 255 30.21 21.83 9.34
CA GLY A 255 29.84 23.26 9.25
C GLY A 255 28.38 23.49 9.56
N LEU A 256 27.99 24.75 9.31
CA LEU A 256 26.61 25.23 9.54
C LEU A 256 25.99 25.76 8.26
N ILE A 257 24.69 25.53 8.11
CA ILE A 257 23.93 26.02 6.94
C ILE A 257 23.13 27.23 7.36
N MET A 258 23.29 28.34 6.64
CA MET A 258 22.55 29.59 6.89
C MET A 258 21.07 29.42 6.49
N SER A 259 20.20 29.23 7.49
CA SER A 259 18.78 28.99 7.29
C SER A 259 17.91 29.77 8.28
N SER A 260 16.74 30.24 7.83
CA SER A 260 15.75 30.94 8.64
C SER A 260 14.60 30.06 9.12
N ILE A 261 14.75 28.75 9.07
CA ILE A 261 13.69 27.78 9.43
C ILE A 261 13.45 27.77 10.93
N SER A 262 14.54 27.83 11.72
CA SER A 262 14.52 27.89 13.19
C SER A 262 15.38 29.05 13.67
N ASP A 263 15.40 29.31 14.98
CA ASP A 263 16.38 30.16 15.64
C ASP A 263 17.72 29.46 15.89
N HIS A 264 17.76 28.13 15.69
CA HIS A 264 18.98 27.34 15.59
C HIS A 264 19.37 27.18 14.12
N LEU A 265 20.67 27.22 13.83
CA LEU A 265 21.19 26.91 12.50
C LEU A 265 21.39 25.41 12.36
N PRO A 266 21.02 24.83 11.20
CA PRO A 266 21.36 23.42 10.93
C PRO A 266 22.87 23.22 10.89
N ILE A 267 23.32 22.12 11.49
CA ILE A 267 24.70 21.69 11.50
C ILE A 267 24.87 20.39 10.72
N PHE A 268 26.05 20.17 10.15
CA PHE A 268 26.32 18.97 9.38
C PHE A 268 27.71 18.40 9.62
N TYR A 269 27.83 17.11 9.31
CA TYR A 269 29.06 16.32 9.32
C TYR A 269 29.13 15.43 8.09
N LEU A 270 30.23 15.46 7.34
CA LEU A 270 30.37 14.79 6.05
C LEU A 270 31.63 13.88 6.05
N ASN A 271 31.42 12.67 5.48
CA ASN A 271 32.50 11.81 5.03
C ASN A 271 32.37 11.64 3.51
N LEU A 272 33.27 12.25 2.76
CA LEU A 272 33.25 12.29 1.31
C LEU A 272 34.31 11.37 0.67
N THR A 273 34.08 10.89 -0.53
CA THR A 273 35.04 10.14 -1.32
C THR A 273 35.94 11.09 -2.09
N GLN A 274 37.21 10.71 -2.29
CA GLN A 274 38.01 11.27 -3.38
C GLN A 274 37.39 10.86 -4.72
N ASP A 275 37.37 11.75 -5.71
CA ASP A 275 36.71 11.59 -7.02
C ASP A 275 36.88 10.18 -7.65
N LYS A 276 35.89 9.33 -7.51
CA LYS A 276 35.73 8.13 -8.36
C LYS A 276 34.37 8.19 -9.07
N LYS A 277 34.41 8.36 -10.39
CA LYS A 277 33.23 8.20 -11.25
C LYS A 277 32.65 6.80 -11.05
N THR A 278 31.55 6.66 -10.31
CA THR A 278 30.75 5.45 -10.34
C THR A 278 30.00 5.40 -11.67
N SER A 279 30.30 4.42 -12.50
CA SER A 279 29.56 4.17 -13.74
C SER A 279 28.13 3.79 -13.39
N LYS A 280 27.18 4.74 -13.56
CA LYS A 280 25.76 4.43 -13.52
C LYS A 280 25.45 3.50 -14.69
N GLN A 281 24.87 2.33 -14.43
CA GLN A 281 24.37 1.44 -15.48
C GLN A 281 23.36 2.20 -16.35
N LYS A 282 23.67 2.28 -17.64
CA LYS A 282 22.82 2.95 -18.62
C LYS A 282 21.50 2.20 -18.76
N GLN A 283 20.39 2.87 -18.53
CA GLN A 283 19.05 2.32 -18.76
C GLN A 283 18.58 2.71 -20.17
N PHE A 284 18.10 1.73 -20.94
CA PHE A 284 17.57 1.96 -22.27
C PHE A 284 16.05 1.79 -22.30
N TYR A 285 15.37 2.54 -23.15
CA TYR A 285 13.93 2.42 -23.40
C TYR A 285 13.59 2.68 -24.86
N TYR A 286 12.53 2.05 -25.35
CA TYR A 286 12.00 2.32 -26.67
C TYR A 286 11.21 3.63 -26.69
N ALA A 287 11.55 4.54 -27.62
CA ALA A 287 10.93 5.87 -27.72
C ALA A 287 9.56 5.77 -28.39
N MET A 288 8.49 5.67 -27.59
CA MET A 288 7.10 5.57 -28.04
C MET A 288 6.45 6.95 -28.18
N SER A 289 6.96 7.82 -29.09
CA SER A 289 6.30 9.07 -29.45
C SER A 289 5.06 8.82 -30.31
N SER A 290 4.15 9.79 -30.38
CA SER A 290 2.96 9.67 -31.24
C SER A 290 3.33 9.47 -32.72
N SER A 291 4.39 10.14 -33.20
CA SER A 291 4.91 9.97 -34.56
C SER A 291 5.46 8.57 -34.82
N ASN A 292 6.19 8.00 -33.83
CA ASN A 292 6.72 6.65 -33.96
C ASN A 292 5.61 5.58 -33.98
N ILE A 293 4.55 5.82 -33.21
CA ILE A 293 3.37 4.95 -33.19
C ILE A 293 2.67 4.99 -34.54
N GLU A 294 2.56 6.17 -35.17
CA GLU A 294 1.94 6.31 -36.48
C GLU A 294 2.78 5.63 -37.56
N ASN A 295 4.09 5.84 -37.56
CA ASN A 295 5.02 5.13 -38.47
C ASN A 295 4.90 3.60 -38.31
N PHE A 296 4.73 3.10 -37.05
CA PHE A 296 4.53 1.68 -36.80
C PHE A 296 3.23 1.17 -37.41
N LYS A 297 2.14 1.94 -37.32
CA LYS A 297 0.85 1.60 -37.94
C LYS A 297 0.94 1.56 -39.46
N GLU A 298 1.58 2.55 -40.07
CA GLU A 298 1.80 2.60 -41.54
C GLU A 298 2.58 1.39 -42.03
N LYS A 299 3.67 1.02 -41.35
CA LYS A 299 4.47 -0.17 -41.70
C LYS A 299 3.67 -1.47 -41.56
N LEU A 300 2.85 -1.60 -40.50
CA LEU A 300 2.00 -2.78 -40.32
C LEU A 300 0.87 -2.85 -41.35
N SER A 301 0.33 -1.72 -41.77
CA SER A 301 -0.70 -1.65 -42.84
C SER A 301 -0.16 -2.05 -44.21
N SER A 302 1.10 -1.72 -44.54
CA SER A 302 1.76 -2.10 -45.77
C SER A 302 2.40 -3.49 -45.71
N GLN A 303 2.42 -4.15 -44.57
CA GLN A 303 3.07 -5.45 -44.39
C GLN A 303 2.27 -6.57 -45.08
N ASN A 304 2.93 -7.32 -45.93
CA ASN A 304 2.36 -8.53 -46.52
C ASN A 304 2.34 -9.67 -45.48
N TRP A 305 1.15 -10.15 -45.17
CA TRP A 305 0.89 -11.23 -44.20
C TRP A 305 0.67 -12.61 -44.84
N ASN A 306 0.78 -12.78 -46.16
CA ASN A 306 0.53 -14.05 -46.86
C ASN A 306 1.32 -15.24 -46.29
N SER A 307 2.59 -15.03 -45.90
CA SER A 307 3.41 -16.09 -45.27
C SER A 307 2.95 -16.52 -43.89
N VAL A 308 2.00 -15.78 -43.29
CA VAL A 308 1.35 -16.14 -42.04
C VAL A 308 0.00 -16.78 -42.32
N VAL A 309 -0.85 -16.11 -43.10
CA VAL A 309 -2.26 -16.51 -43.33
C VAL A 309 -2.37 -17.80 -44.14
N ASN A 310 -1.45 -18.01 -45.10
CA ASN A 310 -1.44 -19.20 -45.96
C ASN A 310 -0.67 -20.37 -45.34
N ASN A 311 -0.07 -20.20 -44.17
CA ASN A 311 0.71 -21.25 -43.52
C ASN A 311 -0.13 -22.00 -42.47
N ASN A 312 -0.33 -23.29 -42.71
CA ASN A 312 -1.09 -24.17 -41.82
C ASN A 312 -0.23 -24.90 -40.76
N ILE A 313 1.09 -24.69 -40.75
CA ILE A 313 2.01 -25.21 -39.76
C ILE A 313 2.10 -24.20 -38.59
N PRO A 314 1.54 -24.50 -37.41
CA PRO A 314 1.39 -23.52 -36.33
C PRO A 314 2.72 -22.86 -35.93
N LYS A 315 3.77 -23.66 -35.77
CA LYS A 315 5.10 -23.20 -35.34
C LYS A 315 5.68 -22.17 -36.31
N GLU A 316 5.56 -22.43 -37.63
CA GLU A 316 6.06 -21.53 -38.65
C GLU A 316 5.22 -20.26 -38.81
N ALA A 317 3.88 -20.40 -38.79
CA ALA A 317 2.97 -19.28 -38.90
C ALA A 317 3.19 -18.26 -37.75
N PHE A 318 3.29 -18.74 -36.51
CA PHE A 318 3.60 -17.89 -35.35
C PHE A 318 5.01 -17.29 -35.41
N ALA A 319 6.02 -18.06 -35.85
CA ALA A 319 7.37 -17.55 -36.02
C ALA A 319 7.44 -16.44 -37.08
N ASN A 320 6.83 -16.65 -38.25
CA ASN A 320 6.76 -15.66 -39.32
C ASN A 320 6.07 -14.37 -38.87
N PHE A 321 4.98 -14.49 -38.11
CA PHE A 321 4.29 -13.35 -37.52
C PHE A 321 5.18 -12.60 -36.54
N GLY A 322 5.82 -13.32 -35.62
CA GLY A 322 6.71 -12.75 -34.59
C GLY A 322 7.87 -11.99 -35.21
N ILE A 323 8.57 -12.59 -36.19
CA ILE A 323 9.71 -11.97 -36.90
C ILE A 323 9.27 -10.67 -37.57
N LYS A 324 8.15 -10.68 -38.32
CA LYS A 324 7.65 -9.48 -39.02
C LYS A 324 7.23 -8.39 -38.03
N LEU A 325 6.53 -8.74 -36.96
CA LEU A 325 6.07 -7.80 -35.95
C LEU A 325 7.27 -7.16 -35.21
N GLU A 326 8.25 -7.97 -34.82
CA GLU A 326 9.46 -7.51 -34.13
C GLU A 326 10.33 -6.61 -35.01
N LYS A 327 10.48 -6.96 -36.30
CA LYS A 327 11.22 -6.14 -37.27
C LYS A 327 10.59 -4.75 -37.38
N ASN A 328 9.29 -4.68 -37.68
CA ASN A 328 8.56 -3.41 -37.78
C ASN A 328 8.60 -2.62 -36.46
N PHE A 329 8.54 -3.29 -35.29
CA PHE A 329 8.64 -2.65 -33.99
C PHE A 329 10.02 -2.00 -33.80
N LYS A 330 11.12 -2.73 -34.03
CA LYS A 330 12.49 -2.21 -33.87
C LYS A 330 12.80 -1.04 -34.79
N GLU A 331 12.31 -1.12 -36.03
CA GLU A 331 12.48 -0.05 -37.00
C GLU A 331 11.68 1.22 -36.67
N SER A 332 10.53 1.09 -36.05
CA SER A 332 9.67 2.22 -35.72
C SER A 332 10.00 2.86 -34.35
N PHE A 333 10.53 2.07 -33.40
CA PHE A 333 10.82 2.54 -32.03
C PHE A 333 12.32 2.47 -31.75
N PRO A 334 13.06 3.57 -31.97
CA PRO A 334 14.49 3.60 -31.65
C PRO A 334 14.73 3.43 -30.15
N LEU A 335 15.75 2.62 -29.84
CA LEU A 335 16.23 2.43 -28.48
C LEU A 335 16.99 3.68 -28.05
N LYS A 336 16.51 4.38 -27.04
CA LYS A 336 17.14 5.58 -26.48
C LYS A 336 17.68 5.31 -25.09
N GLU A 337 18.86 5.85 -24.82
CA GLU A 337 19.39 5.89 -23.47
C GLU A 337 18.52 6.84 -22.63
N LYS A 338 18.15 6.39 -21.45
CA LYS A 338 17.43 7.22 -20.47
C LYS A 338 18.39 8.29 -19.95
N GLY A 339 18.47 9.41 -20.66
CA GLY A 339 19.24 10.54 -20.19
C GLY A 339 18.71 11.00 -18.85
N VAL A 340 19.62 11.19 -17.90
CA VAL A 340 19.29 11.90 -16.67
C VAL A 340 18.98 13.34 -17.09
N ASN A 341 17.70 13.69 -17.10
CA ASN A 341 17.30 15.04 -17.47
C ASN A 341 17.91 16.02 -16.45
N LYS A 342 18.97 16.71 -16.85
CA LYS A 342 19.68 17.76 -16.06
C LYS A 342 18.83 19.04 -15.85
N ARG A 343 17.59 19.07 -16.32
CA ARG A 343 16.68 20.16 -15.96
C ARG A 343 16.30 19.96 -14.51
N LYS A 344 16.85 20.78 -13.63
CA LYS A 344 16.33 21.01 -12.27
C LYS A 344 14.87 21.48 -12.43
N VAL A 345 13.92 20.51 -12.52
CA VAL A 345 12.52 20.86 -12.34
C VAL A 345 12.43 21.33 -10.89
N PRO A 346 11.98 22.56 -10.62
CA PRO A 346 11.82 23.02 -9.26
C PRO A 346 10.96 21.99 -8.54
N ILE A 347 11.42 21.52 -7.38
CA ILE A 347 10.71 20.52 -6.54
C ILE A 347 9.31 21.01 -6.22
N ASN A 348 9.14 22.31 -6.15
CA ASN A 348 7.86 22.97 -6.06
C ASN A 348 7.50 23.61 -7.41
N PRO A 349 6.73 22.91 -8.27
CA PRO A 349 6.39 23.38 -9.61
C PRO A 349 5.50 24.65 -9.61
N TRP A 350 5.00 25.06 -8.44
CA TRP A 350 4.27 26.32 -8.23
C TRP A 350 5.17 27.51 -7.90
N MET A 351 6.48 27.31 -7.76
CA MET A 351 7.45 28.34 -7.44
C MET A 351 7.73 29.19 -8.70
N SER A 352 7.07 30.34 -8.80
CA SER A 352 7.28 31.29 -9.91
C SER A 352 8.65 31.97 -9.81
N GLN A 353 9.13 32.54 -10.94
CA GLN A 353 10.39 33.29 -10.94
C GLN A 353 10.36 34.48 -9.95
N GLU A 354 9.20 35.11 -9.77
CA GLU A 354 9.00 36.14 -8.77
C GLU A 354 9.19 35.64 -7.34
N LEU A 355 8.59 34.47 -7.04
CA LEU A 355 8.77 33.85 -5.72
C LEU A 355 10.23 33.45 -5.47
N MET A 356 10.94 32.95 -6.48
CA MET A 356 12.37 32.62 -6.35
C MET A 356 13.20 33.89 -6.08
N LYS A 357 12.92 35.01 -6.75
CA LYS A 357 13.57 36.30 -6.46
C LYS A 357 13.27 36.78 -5.04
N LEU A 358 12.00 36.65 -4.61
CA LEU A 358 11.59 37.04 -3.25
C LEU A 358 12.18 36.11 -2.18
N ASN A 359 12.38 34.85 -2.45
CA ASN A 359 13.06 33.90 -1.57
C ASN A 359 14.53 34.31 -1.35
N LYS A 360 15.24 34.65 -2.44
CA LYS A 360 16.61 35.18 -2.37
C LYS A 360 16.66 36.48 -1.56
N ALA A 361 15.69 37.38 -1.76
CA ALA A 361 15.61 38.62 -0.99
C ALA A 361 15.32 38.35 0.50
N ARG A 362 14.45 37.40 0.82
CA ARG A 362 14.18 36.94 2.19
C ARG A 362 15.44 36.40 2.87
N ASN A 363 16.20 35.53 2.20
CA ASN A 363 17.44 34.97 2.74
C ASN A 363 18.50 36.05 2.94
N ARG A 364 18.61 37.04 2.02
CA ARG A 364 19.50 38.21 2.18
C ARG A 364 19.07 39.09 3.37
N ALA A 365 17.78 39.32 3.53
CA ALA A 365 17.24 40.12 4.65
C ALA A 365 17.47 39.39 6.00
N PHE A 366 17.38 38.07 6.02
CA PHE A 366 17.68 37.25 7.18
C PHE A 366 19.16 37.40 7.60
N ARG A 367 20.09 37.32 6.64
CA ARG A 367 21.51 37.54 6.87
C ARG A 367 21.79 38.94 7.42
N ASN A 368 21.19 39.98 6.81
CA ASN A 368 21.34 41.34 7.28
C ASN A 368 20.81 41.52 8.70
N LYS A 369 19.70 40.85 9.06
CA LYS A 369 19.19 40.78 10.43
C LYS A 369 20.24 40.20 11.38
N LEU A 370 20.91 39.09 11.01
CA LEU A 370 21.94 38.48 11.84
C LEU A 370 23.22 39.34 11.92
N LYS A 371 23.60 39.98 10.81
CA LYS A 371 24.82 40.80 10.71
C LYS A 371 24.69 42.12 11.44
N TYR A 372 23.62 42.87 11.22
CA TYR A 372 23.51 44.27 11.74
C TYR A 372 22.77 44.36 13.07
N LYS A 373 22.05 43.31 13.49
CA LYS A 373 21.30 43.24 14.75
C LYS A 373 20.38 44.47 15.05
N SER A 374 20.05 45.27 14.02
CA SER A 374 19.27 46.46 14.15
C SER A 374 17.76 46.18 14.05
N GLU A 375 16.95 46.98 14.73
CA GLU A 375 15.49 46.87 14.65
C GLU A 375 14.96 47.07 13.21
N SER A 376 15.57 47.96 12.45
CA SER A 376 15.26 48.20 11.03
C SER A 376 15.50 46.96 10.17
N ALA A 377 16.58 46.20 10.38
CA ALA A 377 16.88 44.96 9.67
C ALA A 377 15.89 43.84 10.05
N GLU A 378 15.48 43.78 11.32
CA GLU A 378 14.46 42.85 11.76
C GLU A 378 13.08 43.12 11.14
N LEU A 379 12.65 44.41 11.13
CA LEU A 379 11.40 44.82 10.51
C LEU A 379 11.39 44.54 9.01
N LYS A 380 12.50 44.78 8.32
CA LYS A 380 12.66 44.47 6.90
C LYS A 380 12.55 42.99 6.63
N PHE A 381 13.18 42.10 7.44
CA PHE A 381 13.02 40.66 7.33
C PHE A 381 11.57 40.23 7.58
N LYS A 382 10.92 40.70 8.65
CA LYS A 382 9.51 40.42 8.96
C LYS A 382 8.58 40.76 7.79
N SER A 383 8.75 41.94 7.19
CA SER A 383 7.96 42.40 6.05
C SER A 383 8.14 41.49 4.82
N ILE A 384 9.38 41.20 4.42
CA ILE A 384 9.66 40.35 3.26
C ILE A 384 9.15 38.94 3.49
N ASN A 385 9.35 38.37 4.68
CA ASN A 385 8.91 37.01 5.03
C ASN A 385 7.36 36.89 5.01
N SER A 386 6.64 37.92 5.50
CA SER A 386 5.17 37.94 5.44
C SER A 386 4.65 38.03 4.00
N THR A 387 5.30 38.81 3.16
CA THR A 387 5.00 38.95 1.74
C THR A 387 5.26 37.63 0.99
N PHE A 388 6.40 36.99 1.23
CA PHE A 388 6.72 35.68 0.66
C PHE A 388 5.66 34.63 1.03
N LYS A 389 5.31 34.51 2.31
CA LYS A 389 4.29 33.54 2.77
C LYS A 389 2.92 33.79 2.12
N ARG A 390 2.51 35.05 1.94
CA ARG A 390 1.26 35.42 1.29
C ARG A 390 1.25 35.06 -0.20
N LEU A 391 2.31 35.42 -0.92
CA LEU A 391 2.43 35.14 -2.37
C LEU A 391 2.59 33.65 -2.64
N ALA A 392 3.39 32.93 -1.85
CA ALA A 392 3.55 31.49 -1.97
C ALA A 392 2.21 30.74 -1.85
N ARG A 393 1.34 31.13 -0.90
CA ARG A 393 -0.02 30.58 -0.79
C ARG A 393 -0.87 30.86 -2.02
N LYS A 394 -0.78 32.08 -2.59
CA LYS A 394 -1.54 32.50 -3.79
C LYS A 394 -1.10 31.70 -5.01
N GLU A 395 0.20 31.65 -5.29
CA GLU A 395 0.77 30.94 -6.43
C GLU A 395 0.53 29.42 -6.35
N LYS A 396 0.69 28.83 -5.17
CA LYS A 396 0.37 27.40 -4.94
C LYS A 396 -1.10 27.11 -5.28
N LYS A 397 -2.03 27.96 -4.81
CA LYS A 397 -3.47 27.79 -5.10
C LYS A 397 -3.76 27.92 -6.60
N LYS A 398 -3.17 28.92 -7.27
CA LYS A 398 -3.32 29.15 -8.72
C LYS A 398 -2.81 27.97 -9.52
N TYR A 399 -1.57 27.52 -9.28
CA TYR A 399 -0.95 26.40 -9.97
C TYR A 399 -1.81 25.13 -9.92
N TYR A 400 -2.22 24.71 -8.72
CA TYR A 400 -3.02 23.50 -8.59
C TYR A 400 -4.41 23.65 -9.22
N HIS A 401 -5.02 24.83 -9.13
CA HIS A 401 -6.30 25.10 -9.80
C HIS A 401 -6.17 24.91 -11.32
N ASP A 402 -5.14 25.49 -11.92
CA ASP A 402 -4.89 25.40 -13.36
C ASP A 402 -4.58 23.95 -13.79
N GLN A 403 -3.75 23.24 -13.04
CA GLN A 403 -3.45 21.83 -13.30
C GLN A 403 -4.71 20.94 -13.22
N PHE A 404 -5.58 21.17 -12.24
CA PHE A 404 -6.84 20.41 -12.14
C PHE A 404 -7.78 20.71 -13.30
N ASN A 405 -7.85 21.96 -13.77
CA ASN A 405 -8.64 22.32 -14.93
C ASN A 405 -8.11 21.65 -16.21
N ASN A 406 -6.80 21.59 -16.36
CA ASN A 406 -6.16 20.95 -17.52
C ASN A 406 -6.33 19.41 -17.52
N TYR A 407 -6.50 18.80 -16.35
CA TYR A 407 -6.59 17.33 -16.21
C TYR A 407 -8.02 16.84 -15.93
N VAL A 408 -9.06 17.65 -16.10
CA VAL A 408 -10.47 17.26 -15.82
C VAL A 408 -10.90 15.99 -16.52
N THR A 409 -10.39 15.74 -17.74
CA THR A 409 -10.71 14.55 -18.55
C THR A 409 -9.73 13.39 -18.32
N ASP A 410 -8.55 13.64 -17.73
CA ASP A 410 -7.54 12.61 -17.46
C ASP A 410 -7.52 12.20 -15.99
N ILE A 411 -8.31 11.17 -15.68
CA ILE A 411 -8.43 10.63 -14.32
C ILE A 411 -7.08 10.23 -13.72
N ARG A 412 -6.13 9.72 -14.53
CA ARG A 412 -4.82 9.27 -14.01
C ARG A 412 -3.95 10.45 -13.58
N LYS A 413 -3.89 11.50 -14.40
CA LYS A 413 -3.16 12.73 -14.08
C LYS A 413 -3.80 13.45 -12.91
N THR A 414 -5.15 13.52 -12.87
CA THR A 414 -5.89 14.05 -11.71
C THR A 414 -5.52 13.33 -10.42
N TRP A 415 -5.47 11.98 -10.44
CA TRP A 415 -5.07 11.19 -9.28
C TRP A 415 -3.59 11.32 -8.93
N SER A 416 -2.71 11.43 -9.91
CA SER A 416 -1.29 11.71 -9.68
C SER A 416 -1.12 13.05 -8.94
N LEU A 417 -1.87 14.06 -9.36
CA LEU A 417 -1.86 15.38 -8.75
C LEU A 417 -2.47 15.37 -7.33
N ILE A 418 -3.58 14.65 -7.11
CA ILE A 418 -4.17 14.47 -5.77
C ILE A 418 -3.17 13.75 -4.85
N ASN A 419 -2.55 12.67 -5.33
CA ASN A 419 -1.57 11.92 -4.55
C ASN A 419 -0.33 12.76 -4.21
N SER A 420 0.11 13.67 -5.08
CA SER A 420 1.20 14.61 -4.78
C SER A 420 0.86 15.62 -3.69
N LEU A 421 -0.44 15.92 -3.50
CA LEU A 421 -0.93 16.83 -2.45
C LEU A 421 -1.22 16.12 -1.12
N VAL A 422 -1.82 14.92 -1.21
CA VAL A 422 -2.31 14.16 -0.04
C VAL A 422 -1.30 13.14 0.45
N ARG A 423 -0.66 12.47 -0.48
CA ARG A 423 0.40 11.51 -0.24
C ARG A 423 1.65 12.06 -0.92
N LYS A 424 2.56 12.66 -0.16
CA LYS A 424 3.93 12.78 -0.66
C LYS A 424 4.30 11.41 -1.19
N LYS A 425 4.79 11.34 -2.44
CA LYS A 425 5.11 10.10 -3.15
C LYS A 425 5.76 9.11 -2.18
N SER A 426 5.05 8.06 -1.79
CA SER A 426 5.74 6.88 -1.32
C SER A 426 6.50 6.37 -2.53
N CYS A 427 7.82 6.21 -2.42
CA CYS A 427 8.57 5.48 -3.42
C CYS A 427 7.91 4.11 -3.55
N LYS A 428 7.34 3.88 -4.72
CA LYS A 428 6.70 2.61 -5.04
C LYS A 428 7.79 1.55 -5.04
N ASN A 429 7.62 0.52 -4.21
CA ASN A 429 8.34 -0.76 -4.32
C ASN A 429 9.85 -0.64 -4.56
N ASP A 430 10.56 0.20 -3.80
CA ASP A 430 12.00 0.09 -3.77
C ASP A 430 12.34 -1.21 -3.04
N VAL A 431 12.73 -2.18 -3.84
CA VAL A 431 13.28 -3.44 -3.36
C VAL A 431 14.58 -3.10 -2.63
N PRO A 432 14.76 -3.50 -1.37
CA PRO A 432 16.01 -3.26 -0.63
C PRO A 432 17.22 -3.70 -1.42
N CYS A 433 18.35 -3.02 -1.22
CA CYS A 433 19.62 -3.37 -1.88
C CYS A 433 20.28 -4.61 -1.26
N ILE A 434 19.78 -5.08 -0.11
CA ILE A 434 20.30 -6.25 0.60
C ILE A 434 19.12 -7.14 0.95
N PHE A 435 19.24 -8.43 0.62
CA PHE A 435 18.31 -9.48 1.03
C PHE A 435 19.07 -10.52 1.86
N THR A 436 18.38 -11.11 2.84
CA THR A 436 18.91 -12.14 3.70
C THR A 436 17.98 -13.35 3.63
N ASP A 437 18.50 -14.50 3.23
CA ASP A 437 17.76 -15.75 3.25
C ASP A 437 18.68 -16.89 3.72
N ASN A 438 18.27 -17.62 4.76
CA ASN A 438 18.97 -18.81 5.29
C ASN A 438 20.49 -18.65 5.37
N GLN A 439 21.00 -17.56 6.02
CA GLN A 439 22.41 -17.20 6.19
C GLN A 439 23.14 -16.69 4.92
N ARG A 440 22.48 -16.67 3.75
CA ARG A 440 23.02 -16.08 2.53
C ARG A 440 22.53 -14.63 2.39
N SER A 441 23.45 -13.73 2.09
CA SER A 441 23.15 -12.31 1.86
C SER A 441 23.37 -11.99 0.39
N TYR A 442 22.41 -11.29 -0.21
CA TYR A 442 22.41 -10.84 -1.60
C TYR A 442 22.61 -9.33 -1.60
N SER A 443 23.63 -8.83 -2.27
CA SER A 443 24.06 -7.42 -2.18
C SER A 443 23.96 -6.62 -3.47
N ASN A 444 23.62 -7.28 -4.60
CA ASN A 444 23.41 -6.59 -5.87
C ASN A 444 22.10 -7.03 -6.53
N PHE A 445 21.54 -6.15 -7.38
CA PHE A 445 20.22 -6.40 -7.97
C PHE A 445 20.18 -7.60 -8.92
N SER A 446 21.30 -8.04 -9.50
CA SER A 446 21.35 -9.26 -10.31
C SER A 446 21.18 -10.51 -9.45
N GLU A 447 21.93 -10.59 -8.35
CA GLU A 447 21.79 -11.67 -7.38
C GLU A 447 20.40 -11.67 -6.73
N ILE A 448 19.87 -10.50 -6.38
CA ILE A 448 18.52 -10.37 -5.80
C ILE A 448 17.45 -10.83 -6.80
N ALA A 449 17.56 -10.46 -8.07
CA ALA A 449 16.63 -10.90 -9.10
C ALA A 449 16.67 -12.42 -9.31
N ASN A 450 17.86 -13.02 -9.33
CA ASN A 450 18.03 -14.47 -9.40
C ASN A 450 17.50 -15.15 -8.13
N GLY A 451 17.80 -14.62 -6.93
CA GLY A 451 17.27 -15.13 -5.66
C GLY A 451 15.75 -15.14 -5.61
N PHE A 452 15.09 -14.07 -6.09
CA PHE A 452 13.63 -14.05 -6.24
C PHE A 452 13.14 -15.12 -7.21
N ASN A 453 13.81 -15.27 -8.36
CA ASN A 453 13.40 -16.25 -9.36
C ASN A 453 13.55 -17.69 -8.83
N ASP A 454 14.65 -17.97 -8.13
CA ASP A 454 14.90 -19.27 -7.49
C ASP A 454 13.82 -19.57 -6.46
N PHE A 455 13.54 -18.61 -5.57
CA PHE A 455 12.52 -18.76 -4.56
C PHE A 455 11.13 -19.02 -5.15
N PHE A 456 10.73 -18.24 -6.19
CA PHE A 456 9.40 -18.37 -6.78
C PHE A 456 9.21 -19.66 -7.59
N VAL A 457 10.27 -20.20 -8.20
CA VAL A 457 10.22 -21.47 -8.92
C VAL A 457 10.22 -22.66 -7.96
N ASP A 458 10.99 -22.58 -6.87
CA ASP A 458 11.18 -23.66 -5.92
C ASP A 458 10.03 -23.83 -4.92
N VAL A 459 9.31 -22.75 -4.61
CA VAL A 459 8.27 -22.76 -3.54
C VAL A 459 7.17 -23.80 -3.77
N GLY A 460 6.73 -24.02 -5.01
CA GLY A 460 5.71 -25.01 -5.37
C GLY A 460 6.18 -26.45 -5.14
N PRO A 461 7.26 -26.88 -5.80
CA PRO A 461 7.87 -28.20 -5.60
C PRO A 461 8.14 -28.49 -4.13
N ARG A 462 8.87 -27.61 -3.44
CA ARG A 462 9.24 -27.79 -2.03
C ARG A 462 8.03 -27.96 -1.11
N LEU A 463 6.97 -27.18 -1.29
CA LEU A 463 5.75 -27.33 -0.49
C LEU A 463 5.02 -28.64 -0.83
N SER A 464 5.01 -29.05 -2.11
CA SER A 464 4.40 -30.30 -2.54
C SER A 464 5.13 -31.52 -1.98
N GLU A 465 6.47 -31.50 -1.96
CA GLU A 465 7.31 -32.59 -1.42
C GLU A 465 7.20 -32.70 0.11
N SER A 466 6.93 -31.59 0.81
CA SER A 466 6.75 -31.59 2.27
C SER A 466 5.41 -32.18 2.74
N ILE A 467 4.50 -32.49 1.82
CA ILE A 467 3.17 -33.03 2.15
C ILE A 467 3.25 -34.55 2.36
N HIS A 468 2.78 -35.01 3.51
CA HIS A 468 2.67 -36.42 3.79
C HIS A 468 1.78 -37.12 2.76
N PRO A 469 2.09 -38.38 2.38
CA PRO A 469 1.28 -39.20 1.47
C PRO A 469 -0.20 -39.25 1.90
N SER A 470 -1.10 -39.16 0.93
CA SER A 470 -2.52 -39.31 1.18
C SER A 470 -2.95 -40.74 1.08
N PRO A 471 -3.84 -41.24 1.97
CA PRO A 471 -4.42 -42.60 1.86
C PRO A 471 -5.39 -42.74 0.69
N LYS A 472 -5.84 -41.61 0.10
CA LYS A 472 -6.77 -41.57 -1.03
C LYS A 472 -6.14 -40.80 -2.20
N SER A 473 -6.57 -41.16 -3.43
CA SER A 473 -6.25 -40.40 -4.62
C SER A 473 -7.15 -39.13 -4.72
N PHE A 474 -6.66 -38.08 -5.38
CA PHE A 474 -7.52 -36.93 -5.73
C PHE A 474 -8.75 -37.35 -6.58
N ARG A 475 -8.67 -38.46 -7.32
CA ARG A 475 -9.76 -39.01 -8.14
C ARG A 475 -10.96 -39.45 -7.32
N ASP A 476 -10.73 -39.92 -6.10
CA ASP A 476 -11.78 -40.40 -5.20
C ASP A 476 -12.75 -39.28 -4.76
N PHE A 477 -12.40 -38.03 -5.00
CA PHE A 477 -13.20 -36.88 -4.64
C PHE A 477 -13.89 -36.18 -5.84
N LEU A 478 -13.58 -36.61 -7.08
CA LEU A 478 -14.09 -35.92 -8.28
C LEU A 478 -15.59 -36.12 -8.54
N GLY A 479 -16.18 -37.17 -8.01
CA GLY A 479 -17.55 -37.59 -8.36
C GLY A 479 -17.64 -38.19 -9.77
N ASP A 480 -18.85 -38.29 -10.31
CA ASP A 480 -19.08 -38.85 -11.64
C ASP A 480 -18.47 -37.99 -12.75
N GLN A 481 -18.00 -38.65 -13.79
CA GLN A 481 -17.41 -37.97 -14.94
C GLN A 481 -18.50 -37.24 -15.75
N TYR A 482 -18.23 -36.03 -16.19
CA TYR A 482 -19.15 -35.33 -17.07
C TYR A 482 -19.08 -35.90 -18.49
N ASP A 483 -20.25 -36.19 -19.07
CA ASP A 483 -20.37 -36.76 -20.42
C ASP A 483 -20.10 -35.70 -21.49
N GLU A 484 -20.43 -34.46 -21.22
CA GLU A 484 -20.26 -33.36 -22.16
C GLU A 484 -18.79 -33.05 -22.40
N GLN A 485 -18.43 -32.85 -23.68
CA GLN A 485 -17.10 -32.49 -24.10
C GLN A 485 -17.02 -31.03 -24.53
N PHE A 486 -16.01 -30.32 -24.05
CA PHE A 486 -15.74 -28.96 -24.45
C PHE A 486 -15.03 -28.92 -25.82
N HIS A 487 -15.56 -28.13 -26.73
CA HIS A 487 -14.99 -27.85 -28.04
C HIS A 487 -14.77 -26.33 -28.21
N PHE A 488 -13.58 -25.96 -28.71
CA PHE A 488 -13.33 -24.59 -29.09
C PHE A 488 -14.21 -24.17 -30.28
N GLN A 489 -14.76 -22.96 -30.16
CA GLN A 489 -15.46 -22.29 -31.26
C GLN A 489 -14.48 -21.41 -32.03
N GLU A 490 -14.67 -21.31 -33.34
CA GLU A 490 -13.89 -20.45 -34.19
C GLU A 490 -13.97 -18.97 -33.77
N VAL A 491 -12.84 -18.30 -33.91
CA VAL A 491 -12.66 -16.90 -33.55
C VAL A 491 -12.75 -16.04 -34.82
N ASN A 492 -13.56 -15.01 -34.77
CA ASN A 492 -13.72 -14.03 -35.83
C ASN A 492 -13.36 -12.61 -35.34
N SER A 493 -13.40 -11.64 -36.25
CA SER A 493 -13.07 -10.23 -35.95
C SER A 493 -13.96 -9.63 -34.85
N PHE A 494 -15.24 -9.99 -34.80
CA PHE A 494 -16.17 -9.54 -33.77
C PHE A 494 -15.77 -10.04 -32.37
N ILE A 495 -15.39 -11.31 -32.26
CA ILE A 495 -14.94 -11.91 -30.98
C ILE A 495 -13.64 -11.26 -30.52
N ILE A 496 -12.66 -11.07 -31.42
CA ILE A 496 -11.39 -10.40 -31.12
C ILE A 496 -11.64 -8.98 -30.60
N ASN A 497 -12.40 -8.17 -31.34
CA ASN A 497 -12.66 -6.78 -30.97
C ASN A 497 -13.45 -6.67 -29.66
N THR A 498 -14.46 -7.52 -29.47
CA THR A 498 -15.23 -7.58 -28.22
C THR A 498 -14.35 -7.98 -27.03
N THR A 499 -13.44 -8.94 -27.22
CA THR A 499 -12.51 -9.40 -26.19
C THR A 499 -11.48 -8.34 -25.85
N LEU A 500 -10.92 -7.71 -26.87
CA LEU A 500 -9.91 -6.64 -26.75
C LEU A 500 -10.50 -5.40 -26.02
N SER A 501 -11.76 -5.04 -26.29
CA SER A 501 -12.43 -3.92 -25.64
C SER A 501 -12.57 -4.11 -24.12
N LYS A 502 -12.76 -5.35 -23.66
CA LYS A 502 -12.88 -5.72 -22.24
C LYS A 502 -11.53 -5.75 -21.50
N LEU A 503 -10.40 -5.79 -22.23
CA LEU A 503 -9.07 -5.73 -21.62
C LEU A 503 -8.71 -4.28 -21.28
N LYS A 504 -8.17 -4.03 -20.08
CA LYS A 504 -7.76 -2.69 -19.63
C LYS A 504 -6.52 -2.22 -20.41
N SER A 505 -6.54 -0.99 -20.91
CA SER A 505 -5.39 -0.36 -21.58
C SER A 505 -4.29 -0.05 -20.57
N LYS A 506 -3.35 -0.99 -20.39
CA LYS A 506 -2.19 -0.87 -19.51
C LYS A 506 -0.93 -0.59 -20.35
N SER A 507 0.01 0.16 -19.77
CA SER A 507 1.32 0.46 -20.38
C SER A 507 2.41 -0.56 -20.00
N SER A 508 2.12 -1.52 -19.10
CA SER A 508 3.06 -2.59 -18.75
C SER A 508 3.29 -3.50 -19.94
N VAL A 509 4.54 -3.86 -20.16
CA VAL A 509 4.99 -4.71 -21.28
C VAL A 509 5.52 -6.06 -20.79
N GLY A 510 5.26 -7.12 -21.53
CA GLY A 510 5.85 -8.42 -21.37
C GLY A 510 7.24 -8.53 -22.01
N LYS A 511 7.66 -9.76 -22.33
CA LYS A 511 8.93 -10.03 -23.05
C LYS A 511 8.96 -9.38 -24.43
N ASP A 512 7.80 -9.26 -25.08
CA ASP A 512 7.58 -8.70 -26.43
C ASP A 512 7.65 -7.17 -26.52
N ASN A 513 7.77 -6.46 -25.40
CA ASN A 513 7.72 -5.00 -25.30
C ASN A 513 6.44 -4.33 -25.84
N ILE A 514 5.41 -5.11 -26.19
CA ILE A 514 4.13 -4.60 -26.67
C ILE A 514 3.18 -4.42 -25.49
N SER A 515 2.75 -3.18 -25.27
CA SER A 515 1.76 -2.89 -24.22
C SER A 515 0.33 -3.16 -24.74
N MET A 516 -0.59 -3.46 -23.84
CA MET A 516 -2.02 -3.61 -24.18
C MET A 516 -2.60 -2.33 -24.82
N LYS A 517 -2.06 -1.15 -24.46
CA LYS A 517 -2.43 0.12 -25.08
C LYS A 517 -2.01 0.15 -26.55
N LEU A 518 -0.76 -0.18 -26.85
CA LEU A 518 -0.23 -0.23 -28.22
C LEU A 518 -0.96 -1.29 -29.06
N LEU A 519 -1.18 -2.50 -28.47
CA LEU A 519 -1.90 -3.57 -29.16
C LEU A 519 -3.30 -3.14 -29.62
N LYS A 520 -4.03 -2.38 -28.79
CA LYS A 520 -5.34 -1.83 -29.18
C LYS A 520 -5.28 -0.86 -30.34
N GLU A 521 -4.21 -0.08 -30.43
CA GLU A 521 -4.00 0.90 -31.52
C GLU A 521 -3.63 0.23 -32.83
N ILE A 522 -2.88 -0.88 -32.79
CA ILE A 522 -2.42 -1.60 -34.00
C ILE A 522 -3.33 -2.74 -34.43
N MET A 523 -4.31 -3.13 -33.62
CA MET A 523 -5.16 -4.30 -33.91
C MET A 523 -5.84 -4.26 -35.30
N PRO A 524 -6.35 -3.11 -35.79
CA PRO A 524 -6.94 -3.05 -37.12
C PRO A 524 -6.02 -3.51 -38.26
N MET A 525 -4.68 -3.32 -38.11
CA MET A 525 -3.67 -3.64 -39.12
C MET A 525 -3.24 -5.11 -39.08
N ILE A 526 -3.47 -5.79 -37.96
CA ILE A 526 -3.00 -7.17 -37.71
C ILE A 526 -4.15 -8.14 -37.42
N ILE A 527 -5.39 -7.71 -37.55
CA ILE A 527 -6.55 -8.53 -37.13
C ILE A 527 -6.67 -9.83 -37.95
N GLU A 528 -6.41 -9.78 -39.26
CA GLU A 528 -6.50 -10.94 -40.14
C GLU A 528 -5.49 -12.03 -39.77
N PRO A 529 -4.17 -11.77 -39.70
CA PRO A 529 -3.22 -12.77 -39.26
C PRO A 529 -3.48 -13.26 -37.83
N ILE A 530 -3.99 -12.39 -36.93
CA ILE A 530 -4.33 -12.82 -35.54
C ILE A 530 -5.50 -13.80 -35.52
N ILE A 531 -6.54 -13.59 -36.33
CA ILE A 531 -7.67 -14.54 -36.46
C ILE A 531 -7.15 -15.90 -36.94
N HIS A 532 -6.34 -15.91 -38.00
CA HIS A 532 -5.74 -17.15 -38.53
C HIS A 532 -4.92 -17.86 -37.45
N LEU A 533 -3.96 -17.18 -36.82
CA LEU A 533 -3.10 -17.76 -35.81
C LEU A 533 -3.88 -18.28 -34.58
N PHE A 534 -4.90 -17.57 -34.13
CA PHE A 534 -5.71 -18.02 -32.98
C PHE A 534 -6.53 -19.26 -33.34
N ASN A 535 -7.18 -19.30 -34.51
CA ASN A 535 -7.91 -20.48 -34.96
C ASN A 535 -6.98 -21.68 -35.16
N LEU A 536 -5.80 -21.45 -35.75
CA LEU A 536 -4.79 -22.49 -35.89
C LEU A 536 -4.30 -23.04 -34.56
N SER A 537 -4.06 -22.14 -33.56
CA SER A 537 -3.74 -22.54 -32.18
C SER A 537 -4.83 -23.40 -31.54
N LEU A 538 -6.11 -22.97 -31.65
CA LEU A 538 -7.24 -23.67 -31.03
C LEU A 538 -7.52 -25.01 -31.71
N LYS A 539 -7.32 -25.12 -33.02
CA LYS A 539 -7.51 -26.36 -33.80
C LYS A 539 -6.43 -27.39 -33.49
N THR A 540 -5.17 -26.94 -33.41
CA THR A 540 -4.00 -27.85 -33.29
C THR A 540 -3.57 -28.10 -31.85
N GLY A 541 -3.98 -27.22 -30.90
CA GLY A 541 -3.51 -27.24 -29.52
C GLY A 541 -2.11 -26.63 -29.34
N TYR A 542 -1.56 -25.90 -30.30
CA TYR A 542 -0.22 -25.31 -30.25
C TYR A 542 -0.24 -23.89 -29.65
N ILE A 543 0.70 -23.60 -28.75
CA ILE A 543 0.95 -22.26 -28.19
C ILE A 543 2.45 -21.97 -28.31
N PRO A 544 2.84 -20.79 -28.84
CA PRO A 544 4.25 -20.42 -28.95
C PRO A 544 4.93 -20.31 -27.58
N ASP A 545 6.19 -20.67 -27.49
CA ASP A 545 6.94 -20.62 -26.22
C ASP A 545 7.10 -19.17 -25.70
N ASP A 546 7.19 -18.20 -26.59
CA ASP A 546 7.22 -16.78 -26.20
C ASP A 546 5.95 -16.31 -25.49
N TYR A 547 4.78 -16.92 -25.79
CA TYR A 547 3.52 -16.64 -25.09
C TYR A 547 3.48 -17.27 -23.68
N LYS A 548 4.34 -18.25 -23.41
CA LYS A 548 4.46 -18.93 -22.13
C LYS A 548 5.53 -18.33 -21.21
N CYS A 549 6.35 -17.39 -21.70
CA CYS A 549 7.37 -16.74 -20.90
C CYS A 549 6.79 -15.55 -20.13
N ALA A 550 6.89 -15.60 -18.80
CA ALA A 550 6.37 -14.56 -17.90
C ALA A 550 7.48 -13.67 -17.35
N LYS A 551 7.32 -12.35 -17.47
CA LYS A 551 8.08 -11.37 -16.69
C LYS A 551 7.47 -11.24 -15.31
N ILE A 552 8.22 -11.53 -14.25
CA ILE A 552 7.78 -11.46 -12.86
C ILE A 552 8.21 -10.15 -12.23
N ILE A 553 7.25 -9.48 -11.58
CA ILE A 553 7.49 -8.31 -10.73
C ILE A 553 7.20 -8.73 -9.29
N PRO A 554 8.21 -8.74 -8.39
CA PRO A 554 7.99 -8.99 -6.96
C PRO A 554 7.18 -7.83 -6.34
N ILE A 555 6.06 -8.14 -5.70
CA ILE A 555 5.25 -7.15 -4.98
C ILE A 555 5.25 -7.49 -3.50
N TYR A 556 5.78 -6.56 -2.68
CA TYR A 556 5.79 -6.69 -1.23
C TYR A 556 4.37 -6.83 -0.66
N LYS A 557 4.19 -7.78 0.26
CA LYS A 557 2.91 -8.10 0.92
C LYS A 557 2.88 -7.61 2.37
N SER A 558 3.81 -8.09 3.18
CA SER A 558 3.86 -7.81 4.64
C SER A 558 5.12 -8.47 5.23
N GLY A 559 5.51 -8.09 6.45
CA GLY A 559 6.68 -8.63 7.15
C GLY A 559 7.95 -7.83 6.88
N GLU A 560 9.12 -8.44 6.98
CA GLU A 560 10.42 -7.84 6.67
C GLU A 560 10.59 -7.71 5.16
N LYS A 561 11.09 -6.56 4.68
CA LYS A 561 11.22 -6.27 3.25
C LYS A 561 12.42 -6.97 2.58
N ASP A 562 13.34 -7.47 3.35
CA ASP A 562 14.57 -8.11 2.92
C ASP A 562 14.45 -9.65 2.81
N ARG A 563 13.23 -10.20 2.89
CA ARG A 563 12.94 -11.63 2.76
C ARG A 563 12.09 -11.92 1.53
N PHE A 564 12.48 -12.91 0.75
CA PHE A 564 11.79 -13.31 -0.50
C PHE A 564 10.37 -13.81 -0.26
N ASP A 565 10.10 -14.51 0.85
CA ASP A 565 8.79 -15.08 1.19
C ASP A 565 7.71 -14.02 1.43
N ASN A 566 8.09 -12.78 1.74
CA ASN A 566 7.21 -11.65 1.97
C ASN A 566 6.73 -10.96 0.68
N TYR A 567 7.11 -11.48 -0.49
CA TYR A 567 6.72 -10.97 -1.80
C TYR A 567 5.81 -11.94 -2.56
N ARG A 568 4.97 -11.36 -3.43
CA ARG A 568 4.13 -12.10 -4.38
C ARG A 568 4.69 -11.97 -5.78
N PRO A 569 4.78 -13.07 -6.58
CA PRO A 569 5.18 -13.02 -7.98
C PRO A 569 4.01 -12.58 -8.86
N ILE A 570 4.04 -11.38 -9.39
CA ILE A 570 3.03 -10.94 -10.36
C ILE A 570 3.55 -11.13 -11.77
N SER A 571 2.91 -12.03 -12.53
CA SER A 571 3.27 -12.37 -13.90
C SER A 571 2.75 -11.32 -14.90
N ILE A 572 3.64 -10.79 -15.72
CA ILE A 572 3.30 -9.96 -16.86
C ILE A 572 3.57 -10.78 -18.12
N LEU A 573 2.51 -11.32 -18.70
CA LEU A 573 2.54 -12.07 -19.97
C LEU A 573 2.50 -11.10 -21.16
N PRO A 574 2.96 -11.52 -22.35
CA PRO A 574 2.82 -10.79 -23.61
C PRO A 574 1.36 -10.37 -23.87
N ALA A 575 1.18 -9.22 -24.52
CA ALA A 575 -0.16 -8.68 -24.74
C ALA A 575 -1.02 -9.58 -25.64
N LEU A 576 -0.43 -10.20 -26.65
CA LEU A 576 -1.12 -11.16 -27.54
C LEU A 576 -1.48 -12.45 -26.81
N SER A 577 -0.60 -12.96 -25.93
CA SER A 577 -0.92 -14.10 -25.06
C SER A 577 -2.16 -13.82 -24.19
N LYS A 578 -2.24 -12.63 -23.58
CA LYS A 578 -3.43 -12.25 -22.79
C LYS A 578 -4.71 -12.14 -23.63
N LEU A 579 -4.61 -11.73 -24.89
CA LEU A 579 -5.76 -11.67 -25.77
C LEU A 579 -6.25 -13.09 -26.12
N LEU A 580 -5.34 -14.00 -26.47
CA LEU A 580 -5.64 -15.41 -26.72
C LEU A 580 -6.27 -16.06 -25.47
N GLU A 581 -5.61 -15.90 -24.31
CA GLU A 581 -6.14 -16.38 -23.01
C GLU A 581 -7.54 -15.87 -22.74
N LYS A 582 -7.83 -14.58 -23.02
CA LYS A 582 -9.14 -13.99 -22.76
C LYS A 582 -10.22 -14.57 -23.69
N THR A 583 -9.84 -14.88 -24.91
CA THR A 583 -10.74 -15.55 -25.89
C THR A 583 -11.08 -16.97 -25.41
N VAL A 584 -10.08 -17.73 -24.99
CA VAL A 584 -10.27 -19.09 -24.43
C VAL A 584 -11.05 -19.04 -23.11
N ALA A 585 -10.69 -18.16 -22.18
CA ALA A 585 -11.35 -17.99 -20.89
C ALA A 585 -12.86 -17.70 -21.06
N PHE A 586 -13.23 -16.90 -22.04
CA PHE A 586 -14.64 -16.62 -22.33
C PHE A 586 -15.41 -17.89 -22.71
N GLN A 587 -14.83 -18.73 -23.55
CA GLN A 587 -15.44 -19.98 -23.98
C GLN A 587 -15.51 -21.01 -22.82
N MET A 588 -14.42 -21.15 -22.05
CA MET A 588 -14.37 -22.03 -20.86
C MET A 588 -15.44 -21.65 -19.84
N ILE A 589 -15.54 -20.36 -19.46
CA ILE A 589 -16.51 -19.89 -18.47
C ILE A 589 -17.95 -20.17 -18.96
N ARG A 590 -18.23 -19.92 -20.26
CA ARG A 590 -19.56 -20.19 -20.83
C ARG A 590 -19.92 -21.67 -20.73
N TYR A 591 -18.99 -22.56 -21.00
CA TYR A 591 -19.17 -24.00 -20.88
C TYR A 591 -19.41 -24.42 -19.42
N LEU A 592 -18.53 -24.03 -18.52
CA LEU A 592 -18.57 -24.43 -17.11
C LEU A 592 -19.82 -23.90 -16.38
N GLU A 593 -20.21 -22.65 -16.63
CA GLU A 593 -21.41 -22.04 -16.02
C GLU A 593 -22.69 -22.58 -16.67
N GLY A 594 -22.69 -22.82 -18.00
CA GLY A 594 -23.83 -23.36 -18.74
C GLY A 594 -24.22 -24.73 -18.26
N ASN A 595 -23.25 -25.58 -17.95
CA ASN A 595 -23.43 -26.94 -17.46
C ASN A 595 -23.40 -27.06 -15.94
N LYS A 596 -23.43 -25.94 -15.21
CA LYS A 596 -23.44 -25.88 -13.73
C LYS A 596 -22.33 -26.72 -13.07
N MET A 597 -21.16 -26.80 -13.70
CA MET A 597 -20.04 -27.66 -13.23
C MET A 597 -19.30 -27.08 -12.04
N LEU A 598 -19.42 -25.76 -11.79
CA LEU A 598 -18.73 -25.09 -10.68
C LEU A 598 -19.59 -25.13 -9.42
N TYR A 599 -18.94 -25.44 -8.28
CA TYR A 599 -19.59 -25.48 -6.97
C TYR A 599 -20.42 -24.22 -6.70
N GLN A 600 -21.66 -24.42 -6.25
CA GLN A 600 -22.64 -23.32 -6.11
C GLN A 600 -22.20 -22.24 -5.10
N HIS A 601 -21.46 -22.59 -4.03
CA HIS A 601 -20.98 -21.65 -3.02
C HIS A 601 -19.52 -21.23 -3.26
N GLN A 602 -19.01 -21.37 -4.50
CA GLN A 602 -17.77 -20.71 -4.93
C GLN A 602 -18.09 -19.33 -5.47
N TYR A 603 -17.60 -18.27 -4.80
CA TYR A 603 -17.88 -16.88 -5.13
C TYR A 603 -16.69 -16.14 -5.77
N GLY A 604 -15.46 -16.70 -5.69
CA GLY A 604 -14.27 -16.11 -6.29
C GLY A 604 -14.27 -16.22 -7.82
N PHE A 605 -13.78 -15.17 -8.51
CA PHE A 605 -13.52 -15.13 -9.95
C PHE A 605 -14.69 -15.50 -10.89
N ARG A 606 -15.92 -15.57 -10.42
CA ARG A 606 -17.12 -15.89 -11.20
C ARG A 606 -17.92 -14.62 -11.53
N LYS A 607 -18.61 -14.64 -12.68
CA LYS A 607 -19.48 -13.55 -13.12
C LYS A 607 -20.69 -13.41 -12.17
N SER A 608 -21.09 -12.19 -11.88
CA SER A 608 -22.22 -11.86 -10.97
C SER A 608 -22.03 -12.35 -9.52
N ARG A 609 -20.82 -12.75 -9.15
CA ARG A 609 -20.41 -13.05 -7.78
C ARG A 609 -19.57 -11.90 -7.22
N ASP A 610 -19.72 -11.64 -5.93
CA ASP A 610 -18.98 -10.58 -5.23
C ASP A 610 -18.63 -11.00 -3.79
N THR A 611 -17.78 -10.20 -3.11
CA THR A 611 -17.31 -10.48 -1.75
C THR A 611 -18.41 -10.39 -0.68
N GLN A 612 -19.54 -9.74 -0.97
CA GLN A 612 -20.66 -9.62 -0.03
C GLN A 612 -21.45 -10.92 0.07
N GLN A 613 -21.51 -11.68 -1.01
CA GLN A 613 -22.34 -12.89 -1.09
C GLN A 613 -21.88 -14.01 -0.14
N PRO A 614 -20.57 -14.42 -0.09
CA PRO A 614 -20.14 -15.45 0.85
C PRO A 614 -20.33 -15.00 2.31
N LEU A 615 -20.13 -13.71 2.58
CA LEU A 615 -20.35 -13.15 3.92
C LEU A 615 -21.82 -13.20 4.33
N LEU A 616 -22.74 -12.83 3.42
CA LEU A 616 -24.19 -12.91 3.68
C LEU A 616 -24.65 -14.36 3.86
N GLN A 617 -24.14 -15.30 3.07
CA GLN A 617 -24.48 -16.73 3.23
C GLN A 617 -24.02 -17.26 4.58
N LEU A 618 -22.81 -16.90 5.01
CA LEU A 618 -22.31 -17.27 6.33
C LEU A 618 -23.18 -16.69 7.44
N ILE A 619 -23.50 -15.39 7.38
CA ILE A 619 -24.34 -14.72 8.39
C ILE A 619 -25.75 -15.34 8.43
N ASN A 620 -26.34 -15.66 7.29
CA ASN A 620 -27.65 -16.31 7.24
C ASN A 620 -27.59 -17.73 7.82
N LYS A 621 -26.54 -18.52 7.54
CA LYS A 621 -26.35 -19.83 8.14
C LYS A 621 -26.24 -19.76 9.67
N ILE A 622 -25.51 -18.77 10.19
CA ILE A 622 -25.41 -18.48 11.63
C ILE A 622 -26.79 -18.06 12.18
N TYR A 623 -27.50 -17.18 11.49
CA TYR A 623 -28.84 -16.75 11.89
C TYR A 623 -29.80 -17.92 12.04
N ASP A 624 -29.83 -18.84 11.04
CA ASP A 624 -30.72 -20.00 11.04
C ASP A 624 -30.50 -20.89 12.30
N GLY A 625 -29.24 -21.06 12.73
CA GLY A 625 -28.93 -21.78 13.98
C GLY A 625 -29.34 -21.00 15.22
N LEU A 626 -28.99 -19.72 15.30
CA LEU A 626 -29.27 -18.87 16.46
C LEU A 626 -30.77 -18.63 16.68
N ASN A 627 -31.59 -18.64 15.61
CA ASN A 627 -33.04 -18.37 15.64
C ASN A 627 -33.89 -19.60 15.92
N LYS A 628 -33.33 -20.82 16.08
CA LYS A 628 -34.08 -22.02 16.46
C LYS A 628 -34.68 -21.90 17.86
N PRO A 629 -35.76 -22.63 18.18
CA PRO A 629 -36.34 -22.64 19.53
C PRO A 629 -35.32 -22.92 20.64
N LYS A 630 -34.45 -23.91 20.45
CA LYS A 630 -33.21 -24.09 21.20
C LYS A 630 -32.08 -23.51 20.35
N SER A 631 -31.55 -22.33 20.75
CA SER A 631 -30.49 -21.68 19.98
C SER A 631 -29.28 -22.59 19.83
N GLU A 632 -28.73 -22.64 18.62
CA GLU A 632 -27.55 -23.47 18.29
C GLU A 632 -26.29 -22.61 18.23
N TYR A 633 -25.17 -23.18 18.63
CA TYR A 633 -23.86 -22.65 18.33
C TYR A 633 -23.53 -22.87 16.86
N SER A 634 -22.76 -21.96 16.27
CA SER A 634 -22.27 -22.11 14.89
C SER A 634 -20.75 -21.99 14.90
N ALA A 635 -20.05 -23.12 14.83
CA ALA A 635 -18.59 -23.11 14.76
C ALA A 635 -18.14 -23.06 13.30
N CYS A 636 -17.33 -22.08 12.96
CA CYS A 636 -16.79 -21.87 11.64
C CYS A 636 -15.27 -21.88 11.67
N VAL A 637 -14.66 -22.66 10.76
CA VAL A 637 -13.21 -22.76 10.57
C VAL A 637 -12.84 -22.03 9.29
N PHE A 638 -11.92 -21.07 9.41
CA PHE A 638 -11.40 -20.25 8.31
C PHE A 638 -10.03 -20.80 7.92
N LEU A 639 -9.97 -21.51 6.81
CA LEU A 639 -8.77 -22.17 6.33
C LEU A 639 -7.89 -21.20 5.53
N ASP A 640 -6.58 -21.22 5.74
CA ASP A 640 -5.57 -20.52 4.95
C ASP A 640 -4.68 -21.52 4.23
N LEU A 641 -4.41 -21.29 2.94
CA LEU A 641 -3.54 -22.13 2.12
C LEU A 641 -2.18 -21.46 1.91
N LYS A 642 -1.10 -22.22 1.99
CA LYS A 642 0.25 -21.74 1.68
C LYS A 642 0.41 -21.57 0.17
N LYS A 643 0.53 -20.30 -0.31
CA LYS A 643 0.84 -20.01 -1.73
C LYS A 643 -0.05 -20.77 -2.75
N ALA A 644 -1.35 -20.85 -2.53
CA ALA A 644 -2.32 -21.68 -3.26
C ALA A 644 -2.19 -21.68 -4.80
N PHE A 645 -1.96 -20.52 -5.42
CA PHE A 645 -1.77 -20.42 -6.87
C PHE A 645 -0.43 -20.97 -7.36
N ASP A 646 0.59 -20.95 -6.51
CA ASP A 646 1.96 -21.35 -6.86
C ASP A 646 2.19 -22.85 -6.62
N THR A 647 1.26 -23.53 -5.92
CA THR A 647 1.39 -24.94 -5.51
C THR A 647 0.51 -25.91 -6.31
N CYS A 648 -0.30 -25.45 -7.26
CA CYS A 648 -1.12 -26.34 -8.09
C CYS A 648 -0.23 -27.36 -8.84
N ASP A 649 -0.42 -28.65 -8.59
CA ASP A 649 0.26 -29.73 -9.31
C ASP A 649 -0.31 -29.84 -10.73
N ILE A 650 0.53 -29.68 -11.76
CA ILE A 650 0.09 -29.66 -13.15
C ILE A 650 -0.51 -31.00 -13.62
N PRO A 651 0.09 -32.18 -13.33
CA PRO A 651 -0.52 -33.48 -13.61
C PRO A 651 -1.92 -33.66 -13.01
N ILE A 652 -2.11 -33.28 -11.74
CA ILE A 652 -3.44 -33.33 -11.09
C ILE A 652 -4.42 -32.38 -11.82
N LEU A 653 -3.99 -31.16 -12.10
CA LEU A 653 -4.84 -30.19 -12.80
C LEU A 653 -5.27 -30.68 -14.19
N LEU A 654 -4.35 -31.26 -14.96
CA LEU A 654 -4.65 -31.83 -16.29
C LEU A 654 -5.64 -33.01 -16.19
N SER A 655 -5.49 -33.86 -15.18
CA SER A 655 -6.44 -34.97 -14.94
C SER A 655 -7.83 -34.43 -14.58
N LYS A 656 -7.93 -33.40 -13.72
CA LYS A 656 -9.19 -32.73 -13.39
C LYS A 656 -9.82 -32.05 -14.61
N LEU A 657 -9.03 -31.38 -15.43
CA LEU A 657 -9.50 -30.78 -16.68
C LEU A 657 -10.12 -31.82 -17.62
N LYS A 658 -9.48 -32.99 -17.74
CA LYS A 658 -10.02 -34.13 -18.52
C LYS A 658 -11.37 -34.60 -17.94
N HIS A 659 -11.50 -34.65 -16.62
CA HIS A 659 -12.76 -35.00 -15.93
C HIS A 659 -13.88 -34.02 -16.24
N TYR A 660 -13.59 -32.70 -16.28
CA TYR A 660 -14.53 -31.64 -16.65
C TYR A 660 -14.75 -31.50 -18.17
N GLY A 661 -14.40 -32.50 -18.97
CA GLY A 661 -14.71 -32.54 -20.42
C GLY A 661 -13.70 -31.86 -21.34
N PHE A 662 -12.59 -31.34 -20.83
CA PHE A 662 -11.53 -30.78 -21.68
C PHE A 662 -10.67 -31.90 -22.27
N LYS A 663 -11.09 -32.46 -23.40
CA LYS A 663 -10.48 -33.58 -24.12
C LYS A 663 -10.08 -33.15 -25.55
N GLY A 664 -9.43 -34.03 -26.33
CA GLY A 664 -9.08 -33.77 -27.73
C GLY A 664 -8.21 -32.52 -27.91
N ALA A 665 -8.57 -31.64 -28.85
CA ALA A 665 -7.83 -30.41 -29.15
C ALA A 665 -7.77 -29.45 -27.95
N SER A 666 -8.86 -29.34 -27.20
CA SER A 666 -8.88 -28.47 -26.01
C SER A 666 -7.99 -28.99 -24.89
N GLY A 667 -7.94 -30.29 -24.68
CA GLY A 667 -7.04 -30.91 -23.72
C GLY A 667 -5.56 -30.73 -24.11
N LYS A 668 -5.23 -30.92 -25.40
CA LYS A 668 -3.89 -30.66 -25.95
C LYS A 668 -3.49 -29.20 -25.76
N TRP A 669 -4.39 -28.27 -26.02
CA TRP A 669 -4.15 -26.86 -25.87
C TRP A 669 -3.83 -26.49 -24.40
N LEU A 670 -4.64 -26.95 -23.46
CA LEU A 670 -4.44 -26.72 -22.03
C LEU A 670 -3.16 -27.38 -21.51
N GLN A 671 -2.83 -28.57 -21.97
CA GLN A 671 -1.57 -29.23 -21.66
C GLN A 671 -0.38 -28.39 -22.16
N ASN A 672 -0.41 -27.95 -23.42
CA ASN A 672 0.65 -27.11 -23.98
C ASN A 672 0.75 -25.76 -23.23
N TYR A 673 -0.39 -25.18 -22.83
CA TYR A 673 -0.44 -23.96 -22.05
C TYR A 673 0.23 -24.08 -20.69
N LEU A 674 0.05 -25.22 -20.00
CA LEU A 674 0.53 -25.45 -18.64
C LEU A 674 1.98 -25.98 -18.59
N THR A 675 2.47 -26.63 -19.63
CA THR A 675 3.79 -27.26 -19.65
C THR A 675 4.86 -26.37 -20.28
N ASN A 676 6.12 -26.58 -19.88
CA ASN A 676 7.30 -25.87 -20.40
C ASN A 676 7.19 -24.32 -20.31
N ARG A 677 6.49 -23.84 -19.29
CA ARG A 677 6.42 -22.41 -19.01
C ARG A 677 7.72 -21.91 -18.43
N LYS A 678 8.11 -20.68 -18.80
CA LYS A 678 9.31 -20.04 -18.29
C LYS A 678 8.98 -18.72 -17.60
N GLN A 679 9.82 -18.34 -16.67
CA GLN A 679 9.74 -17.02 -16.06
C GLN A 679 11.13 -16.43 -15.83
N TYR A 680 11.17 -15.11 -15.75
CA TYR A 680 12.31 -14.33 -15.25
C TYR A 680 11.82 -13.18 -14.37
N VAL A 681 12.64 -12.77 -13.41
CA VAL A 681 12.34 -11.63 -12.53
C VAL A 681 13.05 -10.38 -13.05
N GLU A 682 12.39 -9.23 -13.03
CA GLU A 682 12.99 -7.95 -13.38
C GLU A 682 12.87 -6.96 -12.23
N ILE A 683 14.00 -6.44 -11.73
CA ILE A 683 14.13 -5.45 -10.68
C ILE A 683 14.98 -4.29 -11.18
N ASN A 684 14.45 -3.07 -11.13
CA ASN A 684 15.17 -1.85 -11.58
C ASN A 684 15.77 -1.95 -13.00
N GLY A 685 15.14 -2.75 -13.87
CA GLY A 685 15.61 -2.97 -15.26
C GLY A 685 16.65 -4.08 -15.41
N ILE A 686 17.06 -4.72 -14.32
CA ILE A 686 17.96 -5.88 -14.33
C ILE A 686 17.12 -7.15 -14.35
N LYS A 687 17.43 -8.07 -15.27
CA LYS A 687 16.71 -9.33 -15.46
C LYS A 687 17.48 -10.47 -14.83
N SER A 688 16.77 -11.41 -14.22
CA SER A 688 17.32 -12.72 -13.84
C SER A 688 17.45 -13.64 -15.06
N GLU A 689 18.02 -14.79 -14.86
CA GLU A 689 17.97 -15.91 -15.81
C GLU A 689 16.53 -16.41 -15.97
N GLU A 690 16.22 -16.99 -17.16
CA GLU A 690 14.96 -17.67 -17.42
C GLU A 690 14.96 -19.06 -16.77
N LYS A 691 13.93 -19.37 -15.96
CA LYS A 691 13.75 -20.71 -15.35
C LYS A 691 12.43 -21.34 -15.73
N VAL A 692 12.40 -22.67 -15.82
CA VAL A 692 11.21 -23.45 -16.11
C VAL A 692 10.37 -23.62 -14.85
N ILE A 693 9.06 -23.47 -14.97
CA ILE A 693 8.07 -23.64 -13.88
C ILE A 693 7.45 -25.01 -14.02
N THR A 694 7.42 -25.78 -12.95
CA THR A 694 6.84 -27.14 -12.89
C THR A 694 5.54 -27.21 -12.12
N HIS A 695 5.25 -26.23 -11.27
CA HIS A 695 4.05 -26.16 -10.42
C HIS A 695 3.38 -24.78 -10.55
N GLY A 696 2.12 -24.73 -10.18
CA GLY A 696 1.34 -23.51 -10.09
C GLY A 696 0.72 -23.03 -11.38
N VAL A 697 -0.17 -22.07 -11.23
CA VAL A 697 -0.80 -21.31 -12.33
C VAL A 697 -0.35 -19.84 -12.26
N PRO A 698 -0.04 -19.19 -13.41
CA PRO A 698 0.58 -17.86 -13.38
C PRO A 698 -0.32 -16.81 -12.71
N GLN A 699 0.17 -16.19 -11.63
CA GLN A 699 -0.52 -15.09 -10.94
C GLN A 699 -0.52 -13.84 -11.82
N GLY A 700 -1.62 -13.57 -12.52
CA GLY A 700 -1.75 -12.44 -13.45
C GLY A 700 -2.10 -12.84 -14.87
N SER A 701 -2.17 -14.13 -15.16
CA SER A 701 -2.79 -14.67 -16.38
C SER A 701 -4.31 -14.51 -16.34
N VAL A 702 -4.97 -14.66 -17.48
CA VAL A 702 -6.42 -14.56 -17.58
C VAL A 702 -7.10 -15.90 -17.28
N ILE A 703 -6.46 -17.01 -17.64
CA ILE A 703 -6.99 -18.37 -17.43
C ILE A 703 -6.65 -18.90 -16.04
N GLY A 704 -5.54 -18.47 -15.44
CA GLY A 704 -5.08 -18.95 -14.13
C GLY A 704 -6.15 -19.03 -13.05
N PRO A 705 -6.95 -17.99 -12.83
CA PRO A 705 -8.06 -18.05 -11.86
C PRO A 705 -9.08 -19.16 -12.16
N ILE A 706 -9.42 -19.39 -13.43
CA ILE A 706 -10.37 -20.45 -13.83
C ILE A 706 -9.78 -21.83 -13.53
N LEU A 707 -8.50 -22.01 -13.84
CA LEU A 707 -7.79 -23.27 -13.58
C LEU A 707 -7.73 -23.55 -12.08
N PHE A 708 -7.47 -22.53 -11.26
CA PHE A 708 -7.52 -22.67 -9.81
C PHE A 708 -8.92 -23.03 -9.30
N LEU A 709 -9.98 -22.39 -9.84
CA LEU A 709 -11.35 -22.77 -9.48
C LEU A 709 -11.64 -24.25 -9.78
N LEU A 710 -11.21 -24.76 -10.93
CA LEU A 710 -11.38 -26.17 -11.29
C LEU A 710 -10.53 -27.10 -10.40
N TYR A 711 -9.36 -26.61 -9.96
CA TYR A 711 -8.48 -27.37 -9.08
C TYR A 711 -9.11 -27.63 -7.70
N ILE A 712 -9.81 -26.63 -7.14
CA ILE A 712 -10.41 -26.70 -5.80
C ILE A 712 -11.90 -27.10 -5.81
N ASN A 713 -12.50 -27.29 -6.99
CA ASN A 713 -13.96 -27.41 -7.17
C ASN A 713 -14.57 -28.63 -6.45
N ASP A 714 -13.81 -29.68 -6.27
CA ASP A 714 -14.21 -30.94 -5.63
C ASP A 714 -13.93 -30.99 -4.12
N LEU A 715 -13.34 -29.93 -3.52
CA LEU A 715 -13.13 -29.86 -2.07
C LEU A 715 -14.42 -30.10 -1.26
N PRO A 716 -15.59 -29.54 -1.63
CA PRO A 716 -16.81 -29.79 -0.90
C PRO A 716 -17.24 -31.26 -0.86
N ASN A 717 -16.79 -32.10 -1.78
CA ASN A 717 -17.09 -33.56 -1.78
C ASN A 717 -16.31 -34.28 -0.67
N SER A 718 -15.33 -33.65 -0.06
CA SER A 718 -14.54 -34.26 1.02
C SER A 718 -15.22 -34.18 2.38
N THR A 719 -16.27 -33.40 2.56
CA THR A 719 -16.85 -33.07 3.86
C THR A 719 -18.36 -32.89 3.79
N THR A 720 -19.04 -33.20 4.90
CA THR A 720 -20.48 -32.92 5.06
C THR A 720 -20.74 -31.53 5.69
N LEU A 721 -19.70 -30.78 6.04
CA LEU A 721 -19.81 -29.43 6.58
C LEU A 721 -20.35 -28.48 5.52
N PHE A 722 -21.05 -27.44 5.96
CA PHE A 722 -21.31 -26.31 5.07
C PHE A 722 -19.97 -25.70 4.61
N CYS A 723 -19.74 -25.69 3.30
CA CYS A 723 -18.53 -25.17 2.69
C CYS A 723 -18.84 -23.88 1.91
N SER A 724 -18.06 -22.82 2.11
CA SER A 724 -18.13 -21.58 1.32
C SER A 724 -16.73 -21.22 0.85
N LEU A 725 -16.60 -20.94 -0.45
CA LEU A 725 -15.32 -20.67 -1.11
C LEU A 725 -15.31 -19.25 -1.73
N PHE A 726 -14.23 -18.52 -1.50
CA PHE A 726 -13.92 -17.32 -2.26
C PHE A 726 -12.47 -17.43 -2.78
N ALA A 727 -12.31 -18.07 -3.92
CA ALA A 727 -11.03 -18.53 -4.44
C ALA A 727 -10.36 -19.52 -3.45
N ASP A 728 -9.22 -19.11 -2.87
CA ASP A 728 -8.47 -19.86 -1.85
C ASP A 728 -9.01 -19.69 -0.41
N ASP A 729 -9.72 -18.58 -0.13
CA ASP A 729 -10.38 -18.38 1.16
C ASP A 729 -11.52 -19.40 1.33
N THR A 730 -11.37 -20.34 2.26
CA THR A 730 -12.29 -21.45 2.50
C THR A 730 -12.87 -21.38 3.91
N ILE A 731 -14.18 -21.56 4.04
CA ILE A 731 -14.87 -21.67 5.33
C ILE A 731 -15.60 -22.99 5.40
N PHE A 732 -15.41 -23.71 6.50
CA PHE A 732 -16.27 -24.81 6.92
C PHE A 732 -17.09 -24.40 8.14
N CYS A 733 -18.38 -24.76 8.18
CA CYS A 733 -19.27 -24.39 9.28
C CYS A 733 -20.16 -25.56 9.70
N LYS A 734 -20.27 -25.76 11.03
CA LYS A 734 -21.17 -26.72 11.68
C LYS A 734 -22.04 -26.00 12.70
N THR A 735 -23.32 -26.35 12.76
CA THR A 735 -24.28 -25.83 13.74
C THR A 735 -24.87 -26.97 14.57
N SER A 736 -24.97 -26.79 15.89
CA SER A 736 -25.64 -27.69 16.83
C SER A 736 -25.94 -26.97 18.13
N SER A 737 -26.93 -27.47 18.88
CA SER A 737 -27.16 -27.02 20.26
C SER A 737 -26.18 -27.63 21.25
N ASP A 738 -25.45 -28.69 20.89
CA ASP A 738 -24.46 -29.38 21.69
C ASP A 738 -23.05 -29.14 21.12
N LEU A 739 -22.20 -28.59 21.95
CA LEU A 739 -20.78 -28.29 21.60
C LEU A 739 -19.95 -29.55 21.38
N ASN A 740 -20.26 -30.67 22.09
CA ASN A 740 -19.55 -31.94 21.89
C ASN A 740 -19.83 -32.52 20.51
N VAL A 741 -21.09 -32.40 20.04
CA VAL A 741 -21.46 -32.81 18.68
C VAL A 741 -20.74 -31.94 17.65
N ILE A 742 -20.59 -30.64 17.89
CA ILE A 742 -19.83 -29.73 17.01
C ILE A 742 -18.37 -30.17 16.98
N LYS A 743 -17.74 -30.37 18.15
CA LYS A 743 -16.32 -30.71 18.25
C LYS A 743 -16.05 -32.03 17.51
N LYS A 744 -16.79 -33.09 17.84
CA LYS A 744 -16.63 -34.40 17.19
C LYS A 744 -16.79 -34.29 15.67
N SER A 745 -17.85 -33.64 15.22
CA SER A 745 -18.09 -33.46 13.78
C SER A 745 -17.00 -32.62 13.08
N LEU A 746 -16.46 -31.57 13.74
CA LEU A 746 -15.37 -30.81 13.15
C LEU A 746 -14.07 -31.60 13.10
N ASP A 747 -13.71 -32.30 14.16
CA ASP A 747 -12.50 -33.12 14.20
C ASP A 747 -12.52 -34.21 13.10
N GLU A 748 -13.65 -34.95 12.95
CA GLU A 748 -13.82 -35.97 11.92
C GLU A 748 -13.80 -35.38 10.50
N GLU A 749 -14.53 -34.30 10.26
CA GLU A 749 -14.71 -33.75 8.92
C GLU A 749 -13.48 -32.92 8.46
N LEU A 750 -12.78 -32.27 9.37
CA LEU A 750 -11.53 -31.57 9.06
C LEU A 750 -10.41 -32.57 8.71
N GLU A 751 -10.39 -33.74 9.34
CA GLU A 751 -9.45 -34.82 8.95
C GLU A 751 -9.76 -35.32 7.54
N LYS A 752 -11.05 -35.53 7.17
CA LYS A 752 -11.44 -35.87 5.80
C LYS A 752 -11.00 -34.82 4.81
N ALA A 753 -11.20 -33.52 5.14
CA ALA A 753 -10.73 -32.43 4.31
C ALA A 753 -9.20 -32.38 4.23
N SER A 754 -8.48 -32.70 5.31
CA SER A 754 -7.03 -32.80 5.31
C SER A 754 -6.54 -33.89 4.37
N VAL A 755 -7.20 -35.07 4.31
CA VAL A 755 -6.93 -36.10 3.32
C VAL A 755 -7.07 -35.56 1.90
N TRP A 756 -8.11 -34.74 1.62
CA TRP A 756 -8.30 -34.10 0.33
C TRP A 756 -7.15 -33.14 -0.01
N PHE A 757 -6.71 -32.31 0.95
CA PHE A 757 -5.59 -31.37 0.73
C PHE A 757 -4.30 -32.13 0.41
N ARG A 758 -4.01 -33.20 1.14
CA ARG A 758 -2.86 -34.08 0.87
C ARG A 758 -2.95 -34.74 -0.50
N ALA A 759 -4.12 -35.29 -0.86
CA ALA A 759 -4.35 -35.92 -2.18
C ALA A 759 -4.17 -34.95 -3.34
N ASN A 760 -4.48 -33.68 -3.14
CA ASN A 760 -4.35 -32.61 -4.11
C ASN A 760 -3.03 -31.81 -3.98
N LYS A 761 -2.10 -32.24 -3.15
CA LYS A 761 -0.80 -31.59 -2.92
C LYS A 761 -0.91 -30.09 -2.59
N LEU A 762 -1.92 -29.71 -1.81
CA LEU A 762 -2.10 -28.36 -1.29
C LEU A 762 -1.74 -28.29 0.19
N SER A 763 -0.82 -27.41 0.56
CA SER A 763 -0.39 -27.22 1.93
C SER A 763 -1.35 -26.32 2.70
N LEU A 764 -1.93 -26.83 3.79
CA LEU A 764 -2.64 -26.03 4.77
C LEU A 764 -1.66 -25.19 5.60
N ASN A 765 -2.07 -23.99 5.94
CA ASN A 765 -1.38 -23.12 6.87
C ASN A 765 -2.09 -23.14 8.21
N VAL A 766 -1.81 -24.17 9.05
CA VAL A 766 -2.52 -24.34 10.33
C VAL A 766 -2.30 -23.13 11.25
N SER A 767 -1.11 -22.54 11.29
CA SER A 767 -0.82 -21.35 12.11
C SER A 767 -1.66 -20.12 11.77
N LYS A 768 -2.09 -19.98 10.50
CA LYS A 768 -2.99 -18.90 10.04
C LYS A 768 -4.45 -19.31 9.95
N THR A 769 -4.73 -20.60 9.99
CA THR A 769 -6.09 -21.14 10.10
C THR A 769 -6.63 -20.79 11.48
N LYS A 770 -7.87 -20.32 11.53
CA LYS A 770 -8.51 -19.91 12.78
C LYS A 770 -9.93 -20.46 12.83
N TYR A 771 -10.46 -20.64 14.06
CA TYR A 771 -11.88 -20.94 14.19
C TYR A 771 -12.56 -19.95 15.14
N MET A 772 -13.87 -19.81 14.96
CA MET A 772 -14.73 -18.98 15.76
C MET A 772 -16.06 -19.69 16.00
N VAL A 773 -16.58 -19.59 17.21
CA VAL A 773 -17.88 -20.15 17.58
C VAL A 773 -18.86 -19.00 17.81
N PHE A 774 -19.78 -18.83 16.88
CA PHE A 774 -20.81 -17.81 16.96
C PHE A 774 -21.93 -18.24 17.93
N ARG A 775 -22.33 -17.30 18.80
CA ARG A 775 -23.36 -17.53 19.82
C ARG A 775 -24.11 -16.25 20.20
N LEU A 776 -25.25 -16.38 20.86
CA LEU A 776 -25.89 -15.24 21.53
C LEU A 776 -25.18 -14.93 22.83
N GLY A 777 -25.15 -13.68 23.25
CA GLY A 777 -24.54 -13.28 24.53
C GLY A 777 -25.21 -13.92 25.77
N SER A 778 -26.44 -14.41 25.62
CA SER A 778 -27.18 -15.16 26.68
C SER A 778 -26.81 -16.65 26.76
N MET A 779 -26.07 -17.18 25.78
CA MET A 779 -25.65 -18.59 25.77
C MET A 779 -24.34 -18.72 26.60
N ALA A 780 -24.13 -19.92 27.17
CA ALA A 780 -22.94 -20.19 27.95
C ALA A 780 -21.64 -19.90 27.19
N SER A 781 -20.63 -19.40 27.88
CA SER A 781 -19.28 -19.28 27.37
C SER A 781 -18.71 -20.67 27.07
N LEU A 782 -17.79 -20.72 26.09
CA LEU A 782 -17.11 -21.98 25.81
C LEU A 782 -16.02 -22.21 26.83
N ASP A 783 -15.91 -23.47 27.30
CA ASP A 783 -14.79 -23.93 28.10
C ASP A 783 -13.47 -23.78 27.30
N ASN A 784 -12.38 -23.47 28.00
CA ASN A 784 -11.03 -23.44 27.45
C ASN A 784 -10.59 -24.79 26.85
N ASN A 785 -11.25 -25.88 27.26
CA ASN A 785 -11.03 -27.23 26.74
C ASN A 785 -11.65 -27.49 25.37
N PHE A 786 -12.46 -26.56 24.84
CA PHE A 786 -12.97 -26.67 23.47
C PHE A 786 -11.89 -26.31 22.46
N LYS A 787 -11.10 -27.29 22.05
CA LYS A 787 -9.99 -27.16 21.11
C LYS A 787 -10.26 -28.00 19.85
N ILE A 788 -9.89 -27.45 18.68
CA ILE A 788 -10.00 -28.10 17.38
C ILE A 788 -8.59 -28.36 16.87
N PHE A 789 -8.38 -29.50 16.25
CA PHE A 789 -7.09 -29.92 15.72
C PHE A 789 -7.18 -30.21 14.22
N ILE A 790 -6.11 -29.92 13.50
CA ILE A 790 -5.92 -30.32 12.10
C ILE A 790 -4.51 -30.92 11.96
N ASN A 791 -4.42 -32.16 11.49
CA ASN A 791 -3.14 -32.89 11.39
C ASN A 791 -2.38 -32.96 12.73
N GLY A 792 -3.06 -33.01 13.84
CA GLY A 792 -2.46 -33.02 15.17
C GLY A 792 -2.01 -31.68 15.72
N GLU A 793 -2.09 -30.60 14.93
CA GLU A 793 -1.79 -29.22 15.37
C GLU A 793 -3.06 -28.52 15.85
N GLU A 794 -2.96 -27.79 16.97
CA GLU A 794 -4.07 -27.01 17.53
C GLU A 794 -4.35 -25.78 16.66
N VAL A 795 -5.62 -25.58 16.29
CA VAL A 795 -6.09 -24.40 15.57
C VAL A 795 -6.44 -23.29 16.57
N GLU A 796 -5.93 -22.10 16.37
CA GLU A 796 -6.18 -20.95 17.25
C GLU A 796 -7.65 -20.51 17.21
N ARG A 797 -8.23 -20.38 18.40
CA ARG A 797 -9.59 -19.87 18.60
C ARG A 797 -9.59 -18.34 18.60
N ILE A 798 -10.51 -17.75 17.85
CA ILE A 798 -10.84 -16.34 17.91
C ILE A 798 -12.04 -16.15 18.84
N SER A 799 -11.87 -15.39 19.91
CA SER A 799 -12.93 -15.11 20.87
C SER A 799 -12.77 -13.73 21.50
N TYR A 800 -13.84 -13.21 22.07
CA TYR A 800 -13.81 -11.92 22.78
C TYR A 800 -12.89 -11.94 24.02
N GLU A 801 -12.66 -13.12 24.58
CA GLU A 801 -11.82 -13.35 25.76
C GLU A 801 -10.32 -13.39 25.43
N ASN A 802 -9.97 -13.67 24.16
CA ASN A 802 -8.59 -13.78 23.70
C ASN A 802 -8.03 -12.42 23.25
N GLU A 803 -6.71 -12.35 23.05
CA GLU A 803 -6.05 -11.18 22.45
C GLU A 803 -6.62 -10.85 21.08
N THR A 804 -6.86 -11.89 20.26
CA THR A 804 -7.44 -11.74 18.91
C THR A 804 -8.97 -11.85 18.99
N LYS A 805 -9.66 -10.70 18.96
CA LYS A 805 -11.12 -10.57 19.16
C LYS A 805 -11.93 -10.68 17.88
N SER A 806 -11.31 -10.68 16.70
CA SER A 806 -12.01 -10.70 15.43
C SER A 806 -11.17 -11.35 14.34
N PHE A 807 -11.86 -11.97 13.36
CA PHE A 807 -11.24 -12.53 12.16
C PHE A 807 -11.64 -11.71 10.92
N LYS A 808 -10.68 -11.43 10.04
CA LYS A 808 -10.91 -10.69 8.81
C LYS A 808 -11.23 -11.65 7.67
N PHE A 809 -12.51 -11.76 7.31
CA PHE A 809 -12.98 -12.53 6.16
C PHE A 809 -13.43 -11.62 5.03
N VAL A 810 -12.95 -11.84 3.80
CA VAL A 810 -13.21 -11.02 2.59
C VAL A 810 -13.25 -9.51 2.86
N GLY A 811 -12.36 -9.02 3.71
CA GLY A 811 -12.21 -7.59 4.01
C GLY A 811 -13.08 -7.05 5.15
N VAL A 812 -13.93 -7.86 5.77
CA VAL A 812 -14.78 -7.50 6.93
C VAL A 812 -14.31 -8.23 8.17
N HIS A 813 -14.29 -7.55 9.33
CA HIS A 813 -13.95 -8.16 10.62
C HIS A 813 -15.20 -8.74 11.26
N LEU A 814 -15.18 -10.05 11.53
CA LEU A 814 -16.21 -10.81 12.22
C LEU A 814 -15.80 -10.98 13.68
N ASP A 815 -16.72 -10.83 14.61
CA ASP A 815 -16.60 -11.20 16.02
C ASP A 815 -17.64 -12.26 16.38
N GLU A 816 -17.45 -13.02 17.46
CA GLU A 816 -18.30 -14.15 17.85
C GLU A 816 -19.77 -13.83 18.10
N PHE A 817 -20.09 -12.56 18.34
CA PHE A 817 -21.46 -12.07 18.57
C PHE A 817 -22.03 -11.31 17.37
N LEU A 818 -21.25 -11.10 16.29
CA LEU A 818 -21.58 -10.26 15.14
C LEU A 818 -22.01 -8.83 15.54
N ASN A 819 -21.33 -8.26 16.54
CA ASN A 819 -21.55 -6.88 17.02
C ASN A 819 -20.88 -5.83 16.13
N TRP A 820 -19.90 -6.24 15.30
CA TRP A 820 -19.17 -5.43 14.32
C TRP A 820 -18.29 -4.32 14.92
N ASN A 821 -17.98 -4.38 16.22
CA ASN A 821 -17.25 -3.30 16.92
C ASN A 821 -15.85 -3.09 16.29
N GLU A 822 -15.08 -4.15 16.07
CA GLU A 822 -13.74 -4.05 15.49
C GLU A 822 -13.78 -3.58 14.02
N HIS A 823 -14.78 -4.03 13.27
CA HIS A 823 -14.95 -3.58 11.88
C HIS A 823 -15.32 -2.09 11.81
N THR A 824 -16.30 -1.64 12.58
CA THR A 824 -16.74 -0.23 12.59
C THR A 824 -15.64 0.70 13.10
N LYS A 825 -14.84 0.26 14.09
CA LYS A 825 -13.65 0.96 14.58
C LYS A 825 -12.61 1.14 13.46
N MET A 826 -12.33 0.08 12.69
CA MET A 826 -11.42 0.14 11.54
C MET A 826 -11.95 1.10 10.46
N VAL A 827 -13.24 1.02 10.11
CA VAL A 827 -13.88 1.92 9.13
C VAL A 827 -13.78 3.37 9.59
N LYS A 828 -14.15 3.67 10.84
CA LYS A 828 -14.04 4.99 11.46
C LYS A 828 -12.63 5.58 11.33
N ASN A 829 -11.60 4.78 11.63
CA ASN A 829 -10.21 5.23 11.56
C ASN A 829 -9.77 5.54 10.12
N LYS A 830 -10.15 4.71 9.14
CA LYS A 830 -9.88 4.96 7.71
C LYS A 830 -10.61 6.21 7.19
N VAL A 831 -11.85 6.41 7.61
CA VAL A 831 -12.62 7.63 7.27
C VAL A 831 -11.99 8.87 7.92
N SER A 832 -11.51 8.78 9.17
CA SER A 832 -10.78 9.87 9.85
C SER A 832 -9.54 10.29 9.06
N SER A 833 -8.70 9.34 8.66
CA SER A 833 -7.49 9.60 7.89
C SER A 833 -7.81 10.25 6.53
N SER A 834 -8.86 9.76 5.86
CA SER A 834 -9.32 10.31 4.58
C SER A 834 -9.91 11.72 4.73
N LEU A 835 -10.64 11.99 5.82
CA LEU A 835 -11.18 13.30 6.14
C LEU A 835 -10.07 14.30 6.47
N TYR A 836 -9.03 13.88 7.18
CA TYR A 836 -7.84 14.69 7.41
C TYR A 836 -7.21 15.12 6.07
N ALA A 837 -6.97 14.18 5.16
CA ALA A 837 -6.45 14.46 3.85
C ALA A 837 -7.33 15.46 3.06
N LEU A 838 -8.66 15.27 3.10
CA LEU A 838 -9.61 16.18 2.47
C LEU A 838 -9.53 17.62 3.05
N ASN A 839 -9.36 17.75 4.37
CA ASN A 839 -9.24 19.03 5.05
C ASN A 839 -7.94 19.79 4.68
N GLN A 840 -6.82 19.09 4.46
CA GLN A 840 -5.56 19.70 4.05
C GLN A 840 -5.64 20.39 2.68
N ILE A 841 -6.49 19.87 1.81
CA ILE A 841 -6.58 20.32 0.41
C ILE A 841 -7.80 21.19 0.10
N LYS A 842 -8.74 21.35 1.05
CA LYS A 842 -10.00 22.08 0.85
C LYS A 842 -9.85 23.53 0.36
N ASN A 843 -8.79 24.22 0.83
CA ASN A 843 -8.50 25.60 0.46
C ASN A 843 -7.78 25.74 -0.90
N ILE A 844 -7.32 24.62 -1.46
CA ILE A 844 -6.53 24.57 -2.70
C ILE A 844 -7.42 24.15 -3.88
N LEU A 845 -8.41 23.26 -3.64
CA LEU A 845 -9.17 22.58 -4.68
C LEU A 845 -10.62 23.05 -4.78
N PRO A 846 -11.21 23.06 -6.00
CA PRO A 846 -12.63 23.34 -6.17
C PRO A 846 -13.54 22.23 -5.59
N SER A 847 -14.75 22.58 -5.21
CA SER A 847 -15.75 21.68 -4.61
C SER A 847 -16.02 20.41 -5.46
N LYS A 848 -16.03 20.53 -6.79
CA LYS A 848 -16.20 19.40 -7.72
C LYS A 848 -15.08 18.36 -7.53
N THR A 849 -13.84 18.79 -7.40
CA THR A 849 -12.68 17.92 -7.18
C THR A 849 -12.70 17.31 -5.77
N LEU A 850 -13.07 18.09 -4.74
CA LEU A 850 -13.23 17.58 -3.38
C LEU A 850 -14.31 16.49 -3.31
N LYS A 851 -15.39 16.61 -4.08
CA LYS A 851 -16.41 15.58 -4.22
C LYS A 851 -15.85 14.29 -4.86
N THR A 852 -15.00 14.41 -5.88
CA THR A 852 -14.33 13.24 -6.50
C THR A 852 -13.43 12.54 -5.50
N ILE A 853 -12.70 13.30 -4.68
CA ILE A 853 -11.84 12.77 -3.62
C ILE A 853 -12.68 12.05 -2.54
N TYR A 854 -13.78 12.65 -2.11
CA TYR A 854 -14.73 12.00 -1.22
C TYR A 854 -15.21 10.65 -1.79
N SER A 855 -15.63 10.64 -3.05
CA SER A 855 -16.15 9.43 -3.71
C SER A 855 -15.14 8.30 -3.86
N SER A 856 -13.84 8.60 -3.80
CA SER A 856 -12.78 7.63 -3.97
C SER A 856 -12.02 7.28 -2.69
N MET A 857 -11.99 8.16 -1.69
CA MET A 857 -11.23 7.93 -0.45
C MET A 857 -12.13 7.70 0.78
N ILE A 858 -13.33 8.25 0.81
CA ILE A 858 -14.24 8.13 1.96
C ILE A 858 -15.37 7.14 1.65
N LEU A 859 -16.09 7.38 0.55
CA LEU A 859 -17.25 6.58 0.17
C LEU A 859 -16.94 5.06 0.10
N PRO A 860 -15.82 4.57 -0.47
CA PRO A 860 -15.57 3.13 -0.55
C PRO A 860 -15.47 2.45 0.83
N HIS A 861 -14.99 3.16 1.84
CA HIS A 861 -14.89 2.60 3.19
C HIS A 861 -16.24 2.45 3.89
N ILE A 862 -17.17 3.38 3.64
CA ILE A 862 -18.52 3.33 4.23
C ILE A 862 -19.52 2.54 3.38
N ASP A 863 -19.19 2.26 2.12
CA ASP A 863 -20.03 1.52 1.17
C ASP A 863 -19.72 0.02 1.15
N TYR A 864 -18.47 -0.37 1.41
CA TYR A 864 -18.03 -1.75 1.31
C TYR A 864 -18.75 -2.66 2.32
N SER A 865 -19.49 -3.63 1.81
CA SER A 865 -20.27 -4.63 2.58
C SER A 865 -21.17 -4.04 3.68
N ASN A 866 -21.56 -2.77 3.56
CA ASN A 866 -22.34 -2.07 4.60
C ASN A 866 -23.74 -2.68 4.83
N ILE A 867 -24.22 -3.52 3.93
CA ILE A 867 -25.45 -4.29 4.09
C ILE A 867 -25.36 -5.31 5.23
N THR A 868 -24.17 -5.68 5.68
CA THR A 868 -23.97 -6.63 6.78
C THR A 868 -23.81 -5.94 8.14
N TRP A 869 -23.07 -4.83 8.20
CA TRP A 869 -22.68 -4.16 9.45
C TRP A 869 -23.31 -2.76 9.65
N GLY A 870 -23.90 -2.19 8.59
CA GLY A 870 -24.36 -0.79 8.59
C GLY A 870 -25.50 -0.47 9.57
N PHE A 871 -26.27 -1.46 10.03
CA PHE A 871 -27.30 -1.33 11.05
C PHE A 871 -26.87 -1.83 12.44
N SER A 872 -25.58 -2.05 12.65
CA SER A 872 -25.08 -2.44 13.97
C SER A 872 -25.33 -1.35 15.01
N LYS A 873 -25.42 -1.76 16.28
CA LYS A 873 -25.57 -0.85 17.42
C LYS A 873 -24.23 -0.30 17.94
N SER A 874 -23.16 -0.48 17.20
CA SER A 874 -21.83 0.01 17.57
C SER A 874 -21.83 1.53 17.75
N LYS A 875 -21.17 2.01 18.82
CA LYS A 875 -20.95 3.45 19.08
C LYS A 875 -20.20 4.15 17.93
N ASP A 876 -19.38 3.42 17.19
CA ASP A 876 -18.59 3.96 16.10
C ASP A 876 -19.44 4.32 14.85
N ILE A 877 -20.62 3.71 14.67
CA ILE A 877 -21.56 4.08 13.60
C ILE A 877 -21.95 5.56 13.67
N GLU A 878 -22.25 6.05 14.88
CA GLU A 878 -22.57 7.47 15.05
C GLU A 878 -21.38 8.37 14.76
N GLN A 879 -20.16 7.93 15.06
CA GLN A 879 -18.95 8.66 14.69
C GLN A 879 -18.75 8.69 13.17
N ILE A 880 -19.00 7.58 12.46
CA ILE A 880 -18.94 7.51 10.99
C ILE A 880 -19.95 8.50 10.37
N ARG A 881 -21.20 8.56 10.90
CA ARG A 881 -22.19 9.57 10.47
C ARG A 881 -21.70 11.00 10.66
N LYS A 882 -21.11 11.30 11.81
CA LYS A 882 -20.56 12.63 12.14
C LYS A 882 -19.40 12.98 11.20
N GLN A 883 -18.51 12.03 10.92
CA GLN A 883 -17.37 12.22 9.99
C GLN A 883 -17.85 12.47 8.56
N GLN A 884 -18.88 11.73 8.10
CA GLN A 884 -19.48 11.97 6.80
C GLN A 884 -20.08 13.39 6.70
N LYS A 885 -20.80 13.84 7.73
CA LYS A 885 -21.33 15.22 7.80
C LYS A 885 -20.21 16.27 7.75
N ARG A 886 -19.09 16.03 8.45
CA ARG A 886 -17.89 16.90 8.37
C ARG A 886 -17.32 16.94 6.95
N ALA A 887 -17.20 15.79 6.28
CA ALA A 887 -16.72 15.72 4.90
C ALA A 887 -17.60 16.54 3.95
N ILE A 888 -18.93 16.45 4.08
CA ILE A 888 -19.87 17.23 3.26
C ILE A 888 -19.70 18.74 3.49
N ARG A 889 -19.60 19.20 4.75
CA ARG A 889 -19.31 20.62 5.04
C ARG A 889 -18.01 21.08 4.41
N THR A 890 -16.97 20.27 4.48
CA THR A 890 -15.66 20.55 3.86
C THR A 890 -15.79 20.70 2.33
N ILE A 891 -16.58 19.85 1.67
CA ILE A 891 -16.78 19.87 0.21
C ILE A 891 -17.48 21.14 -0.24
N VAL A 892 -18.50 21.59 0.50
CA VAL A 892 -19.31 22.76 0.13
C VAL A 892 -18.79 24.08 0.75
N GLY A 893 -17.75 24.02 1.60
CA GLY A 893 -17.22 25.21 2.29
C GLY A 893 -18.14 25.75 3.37
N ALA A 894 -19.05 24.93 3.92
CA ALA A 894 -20.00 25.35 4.94
C ALA A 894 -19.38 25.41 6.35
N ASN A 895 -19.93 26.26 7.20
CA ASN A 895 -19.51 26.39 8.60
C ASN A 895 -19.68 25.08 9.37
N TYR A 896 -18.85 24.89 10.44
CA TYR A 896 -18.84 23.68 11.25
C TYR A 896 -20.23 23.28 11.81
N ASN A 897 -21.04 24.27 12.17
CA ASN A 897 -22.39 24.06 12.73
C ASN A 897 -23.49 24.01 11.68
N ALA A 898 -23.20 24.18 10.40
CA ALA A 898 -24.21 24.20 9.34
C ALA A 898 -24.98 22.89 9.27
N HIS A 899 -26.32 22.96 8.99
CA HIS A 899 -27.10 21.77 8.66
C HIS A 899 -26.59 21.12 7.39
N THR A 900 -26.47 19.80 7.41
CA THR A 900 -25.89 19.07 6.29
C THR A 900 -26.92 18.50 5.32
N GLU A 901 -28.21 18.45 5.68
CA GLU A 901 -29.28 17.85 4.88
C GLU A 901 -29.32 18.40 3.45
N ILE A 902 -29.45 19.71 3.33
CA ILE A 902 -29.49 20.42 2.05
C ILE A 902 -28.22 20.19 1.24
N HIS A 903 -27.07 20.16 1.94
CA HIS A 903 -25.76 19.95 1.31
C HIS A 903 -25.56 18.54 0.76
N PHE A 904 -26.15 17.51 1.39
CA PHE A 904 -26.21 16.17 0.83
C PHE A 904 -27.00 16.16 -0.49
N GLY A 905 -28.14 16.86 -0.51
CA GLY A 905 -28.96 17.01 -1.72
C GLY A 905 -28.24 17.76 -2.84
N GLN A 906 -27.64 18.92 -2.54
CA GLN A 906 -26.87 19.74 -3.51
C GLN A 906 -25.69 18.96 -4.07
N SER A 907 -24.98 18.22 -3.23
CA SER A 907 -23.83 17.42 -3.64
C SER A 907 -24.23 16.11 -4.33
N LYS A 908 -25.52 15.74 -4.34
CA LYS A 908 -26.01 14.43 -4.82
C LYS A 908 -25.24 13.26 -4.16
N ILE A 909 -25.05 13.34 -2.85
CA ILE A 909 -24.42 12.30 -2.01
C ILE A 909 -25.49 11.80 -1.04
N LEU A 910 -25.58 10.48 -0.86
CA LEU A 910 -26.50 9.89 0.13
C LEU A 910 -25.88 9.95 1.54
N LYS A 911 -26.71 10.14 2.54
CA LYS A 911 -26.33 9.93 3.94
C LYS A 911 -25.98 8.46 4.16
N PHE A 912 -25.21 8.18 5.20
CA PHE A 912 -24.79 6.81 5.52
C PHE A 912 -25.96 5.83 5.60
N ASP A 913 -26.99 6.15 6.38
CA ASP A 913 -28.12 5.26 6.59
C ASP A 913 -28.92 5.02 5.29
N ASP A 914 -29.12 6.07 4.50
CA ASP A 914 -29.81 5.99 3.21
C ASP A 914 -28.99 5.22 2.17
N LEU A 915 -27.65 5.26 2.28
CA LEU A 915 -26.74 4.46 1.46
C LEU A 915 -26.87 2.96 1.81
N VAL A 916 -26.86 2.62 3.11
CA VAL A 916 -27.09 1.23 3.55
C VAL A 916 -28.45 0.72 3.08
N TYR A 917 -29.50 1.52 3.27
CA TYR A 917 -30.83 1.19 2.79
C TYR A 917 -30.88 0.94 1.27
N LEU A 918 -30.27 1.83 0.50
CA LEU A 918 -30.17 1.69 -0.95
C LEU A 918 -29.46 0.39 -1.37
N ASN A 919 -28.37 0.04 -0.69
CA ASN A 919 -27.61 -1.16 -1.01
C ASN A 919 -28.38 -2.45 -0.67
N ILE A 920 -29.13 -2.46 0.42
CA ILE A 920 -30.04 -3.55 0.76
C ILE A 920 -31.14 -3.67 -0.29
N ALA A 921 -31.79 -2.58 -0.65
CA ALA A 921 -32.83 -2.58 -1.68
C ALA A 921 -32.28 -3.02 -3.04
N LYS A 922 -31.07 -2.60 -3.40
CA LYS A 922 -30.37 -3.05 -4.60
C LYS A 922 -30.10 -4.55 -4.59
N PHE A 923 -29.62 -5.09 -3.45
CA PHE A 923 -29.35 -6.51 -3.29
C PHE A 923 -30.63 -7.33 -3.39
N THR A 924 -31.69 -6.91 -2.71
CA THR A 924 -33.01 -7.57 -2.76
C THR A 924 -33.63 -7.47 -4.16
N SER A 925 -33.47 -6.34 -4.87
CA SER A 925 -33.90 -6.21 -6.26
C SER A 925 -33.18 -7.20 -7.18
N LYS A 926 -31.88 -7.45 -6.98
CA LYS A 926 -31.14 -8.47 -7.74
C LYS A 926 -31.74 -9.87 -7.57
N PHE A 927 -32.21 -10.20 -6.35
CA PHE A 927 -32.91 -11.48 -6.12
C PHE A 927 -34.14 -11.62 -7.02
N PHE A 928 -35.02 -10.63 -7.04
CA PHE A 928 -36.25 -10.67 -7.88
C PHE A 928 -35.97 -10.66 -9.39
N HIS A 929 -34.82 -10.13 -9.81
CA HIS A 929 -34.39 -10.13 -11.21
C HIS A 929 -33.51 -11.32 -11.58
N LYS A 930 -33.37 -12.34 -10.69
CA LYS A 930 -32.53 -13.53 -10.88
C LYS A 930 -31.05 -13.19 -11.23
N GLU A 931 -30.56 -12.09 -10.68
CA GLU A 931 -29.15 -11.67 -10.82
C GLU A 931 -28.26 -12.19 -9.67
N LEU A 932 -28.85 -12.84 -8.64
CA LEU A 932 -28.12 -13.50 -7.57
C LEU A 932 -27.95 -15.00 -7.88
N PRO A 933 -26.93 -15.66 -7.26
CA PRO A 933 -26.79 -17.12 -7.30
C PRO A 933 -28.01 -17.85 -6.75
N GLU A 934 -28.31 -19.04 -7.28
CA GLU A 934 -29.39 -19.92 -6.80
C GLU A 934 -29.26 -20.26 -5.30
N SER A 935 -28.05 -20.23 -4.76
CA SER A 935 -27.79 -20.41 -3.32
C SER A 935 -28.53 -19.42 -2.41
N PHE A 936 -29.05 -18.29 -2.95
CA PHE A 936 -29.87 -17.33 -2.21
C PHE A 936 -31.37 -17.60 -2.26
N ASP A 937 -31.83 -18.55 -3.08
CA ASP A 937 -33.26 -18.90 -3.18
C ASP A 937 -33.80 -19.51 -1.88
N SER A 938 -32.97 -20.20 -1.12
CA SER A 938 -33.30 -20.69 0.23
C SER A 938 -33.33 -19.60 1.29
N THR A 939 -32.58 -18.50 1.09
CA THR A 939 -32.47 -17.37 2.03
C THR A 939 -33.68 -16.44 1.97
N PHE A 940 -34.17 -16.17 0.76
CA PHE A 940 -35.31 -15.26 0.53
C PHE A 940 -36.53 -16.00 0.02
N LYS A 941 -37.55 -16.10 0.86
CA LYS A 941 -38.86 -16.68 0.46
C LYS A 941 -39.79 -15.59 -0.02
N SER A 942 -40.14 -15.61 -1.29
CA SER A 942 -41.15 -14.70 -1.84
C SER A 942 -42.57 -15.13 -1.41
N LEU A 943 -43.42 -14.17 -1.08
CA LEU A 943 -44.85 -14.40 -0.94
C LEU A 943 -45.45 -14.67 -2.35
N SER A 944 -46.36 -15.61 -2.45
CA SER A 944 -46.89 -16.21 -3.70
C SER A 944 -47.52 -15.25 -4.72
N SER A 945 -47.72 -13.97 -4.37
CA SER A 945 -48.28 -12.97 -5.25
C SER A 945 -47.21 -12.31 -6.13
N GLN A 946 -47.16 -12.64 -7.41
CA GLN A 946 -46.33 -11.93 -8.40
C GLN A 946 -46.64 -10.42 -8.50
N ARG A 947 -47.86 -10.00 -8.10
CA ARG A 947 -48.33 -8.60 -8.16
C ARG A 947 -47.71 -7.67 -7.12
N SER A 948 -47.05 -8.16 -6.06
CA SER A 948 -46.53 -7.31 -4.99
C SER A 948 -45.03 -7.42 -4.78
N LYS A 949 -44.38 -8.47 -5.28
CA LYS A 949 -42.94 -8.77 -5.04
C LYS A 949 -42.53 -8.57 -3.59
N LYS A 950 -43.28 -9.08 -2.62
CA LYS A 950 -42.97 -9.01 -1.19
C LYS A 950 -42.18 -10.27 -0.76
N LEU A 951 -41.40 -10.13 0.29
CA LEU A 951 -40.66 -11.21 0.94
C LEU A 951 -41.31 -11.61 2.26
N LEU A 952 -41.24 -12.89 2.59
CA LEU A 952 -41.62 -13.38 3.91
C LEU A 952 -40.59 -12.85 4.95
N ILE A 953 -41.12 -12.29 6.04
CA ILE A 953 -40.24 -11.79 7.13
C ILE A 953 -40.09 -12.90 8.16
N SER A 954 -38.85 -13.33 8.41
CA SER A 954 -38.55 -14.25 9.49
C SER A 954 -38.83 -13.61 10.84
N ILE A 955 -39.42 -14.31 11.76
CA ILE A 955 -39.71 -13.82 13.12
C ILE A 955 -38.42 -14.03 13.96
N PRO A 956 -37.78 -12.94 14.44
CA PRO A 956 -36.56 -13.08 15.23
C PRO A 956 -36.90 -13.44 16.68
N LYS A 957 -36.21 -14.42 17.24
CA LYS A 957 -36.36 -14.87 18.63
C LYS A 957 -35.88 -13.81 19.64
N SER A 958 -34.97 -12.94 19.26
CA SER A 958 -34.41 -11.91 20.12
C SER A 958 -34.21 -10.59 19.39
N LYS A 959 -34.17 -9.49 20.15
CA LYS A 959 -33.94 -8.13 19.65
C LYS A 959 -32.56 -7.98 18.95
N HIS A 960 -31.59 -8.82 19.27
CA HIS A 960 -30.29 -8.86 18.62
C HIS A 960 -30.43 -9.34 17.17
N LEU A 961 -31.24 -10.37 16.92
CA LEU A 961 -31.45 -10.99 15.61
C LEU A 961 -32.29 -10.13 14.64
N GLU A 962 -32.98 -9.08 15.11
CA GLU A 962 -33.78 -8.18 14.25
C GLU A 962 -32.94 -7.47 13.16
N ASN A 963 -31.65 -7.26 13.42
CA ASN A 963 -30.73 -6.58 12.49
C ASN A 963 -30.02 -7.53 11.51
N PHE A 964 -30.30 -8.82 11.60
CA PHE A 964 -29.72 -9.78 10.64
C PHE A 964 -30.36 -9.67 9.25
N PRO A 965 -29.62 -9.98 8.19
CA PRO A 965 -30.10 -9.84 6.81
C PRO A 965 -31.42 -10.58 6.53
N ALA A 966 -31.61 -11.78 7.10
CA ALA A 966 -32.83 -12.58 6.95
C ALA A 966 -34.11 -11.88 7.45
N VAL A 967 -33.99 -10.95 8.41
CA VAL A 967 -35.12 -10.16 8.93
C VAL A 967 -35.17 -8.77 8.31
N LEU A 968 -34.01 -8.13 8.30
CA LEU A 968 -33.89 -6.72 7.94
C LEU A 968 -34.18 -6.47 6.45
N PHE A 969 -33.67 -7.32 5.56
CA PHE A 969 -33.85 -7.12 4.11
C PHE A 969 -35.30 -7.23 3.69
N PRO A 970 -36.04 -8.30 4.08
CA PRO A 970 -37.46 -8.37 3.79
C PRO A 970 -38.26 -7.19 4.39
N LYS A 971 -37.97 -6.79 5.63
CA LYS A 971 -38.61 -5.67 6.32
C LYS A 971 -38.42 -4.35 5.56
N LEU A 972 -37.20 -4.01 5.19
CA LEU A 972 -36.91 -2.78 4.46
C LEU A 972 -37.45 -2.82 3.02
N TRP A 973 -37.35 -3.94 2.34
CA TRP A 973 -37.89 -4.11 1.00
C TRP A 973 -39.42 -3.99 0.94
N ASN A 974 -40.12 -4.64 1.86
CA ASN A 974 -41.58 -4.62 1.90
C ASN A 974 -42.12 -3.22 2.22
N ASN A 975 -41.36 -2.35 2.89
CA ASN A 975 -41.72 -0.97 3.16
C ASN A 975 -41.50 -0.01 1.97
N LEU A 976 -40.89 -0.48 0.86
CA LEU A 976 -40.80 0.32 -0.36
C LEU A 976 -42.14 0.50 -1.01
N LYS A 977 -42.33 1.60 -1.73
CA LYS A 977 -43.51 1.83 -2.59
C LYS A 977 -43.64 0.69 -3.63
N ASN A 978 -44.85 0.32 -3.94
CA ASN A 978 -45.13 -0.77 -4.89
C ASN A 978 -44.49 -0.54 -6.28
N GLU A 979 -44.53 0.71 -6.76
CA GLU A 979 -43.88 1.11 -8.03
C GLU A 979 -42.39 0.81 -8.06
N ILE A 980 -41.70 0.97 -6.92
CA ILE A 980 -40.27 0.69 -6.80
C ILE A 980 -40.03 -0.81 -6.80
N ARG A 981 -40.82 -1.60 -6.04
CA ARG A 981 -40.68 -3.06 -5.98
C ARG A 981 -40.95 -3.74 -7.33
N LEU A 982 -41.90 -3.21 -8.10
CA LEU A 982 -42.29 -3.71 -9.40
C LEU A 982 -41.46 -3.18 -10.57
N SER A 983 -40.42 -2.41 -10.28
CA SER A 983 -39.51 -1.85 -11.31
C SER A 983 -38.98 -2.94 -12.25
N SER A 984 -38.76 -2.57 -13.51
CA SER A 984 -38.35 -3.51 -14.57
C SER A 984 -36.87 -3.90 -14.52
N SER A 985 -36.06 -3.26 -13.69
CA SER A 985 -34.61 -3.57 -13.55
C SER A 985 -34.07 -3.05 -12.24
N VAL A 986 -32.98 -3.67 -11.78
CA VAL A 986 -32.19 -3.21 -10.60
C VAL A 986 -31.75 -1.75 -10.76
N LYS A 987 -31.32 -1.35 -11.96
CA LYS A 987 -30.90 0.03 -12.26
C LYS A 987 -32.04 1.04 -12.05
N ARG A 988 -33.27 0.69 -12.47
CA ARG A 988 -34.45 1.54 -12.28
C ARG A 988 -34.84 1.63 -10.81
N THR A 989 -34.85 0.49 -10.07
CA THR A 989 -35.07 0.48 -8.60
C THR A 989 -34.14 1.48 -7.90
N VAL A 990 -32.83 1.36 -8.16
CA VAL A 990 -31.80 2.24 -7.56
C VAL A 990 -32.01 3.72 -7.91
N SER A 991 -32.40 4.01 -9.16
CA SER A 991 -32.67 5.38 -9.62
C SER A 991 -33.84 6.01 -8.89
N MET A 992 -34.95 5.25 -8.76
CA MET A 992 -36.17 5.71 -8.08
C MET A 992 -35.92 6.00 -6.60
N ILE A 993 -35.25 5.09 -5.88
CA ILE A 993 -34.91 5.26 -4.46
C ILE A 993 -34.01 6.49 -4.27
N LYS A 994 -32.98 6.67 -5.10
CA LYS A 994 -32.13 7.86 -5.04
C LYS A 994 -32.91 9.16 -5.25
N LYS A 995 -33.85 9.16 -6.20
CA LYS A 995 -34.72 10.33 -6.46
C LYS A 995 -35.54 10.68 -5.23
N ASP A 996 -36.13 9.68 -4.56
CA ASP A 996 -36.94 9.88 -3.36
C ASP A 996 -36.10 10.46 -2.21
N PHE A 997 -34.88 9.95 -1.98
CA PHE A 997 -33.99 10.48 -0.95
C PHE A 997 -33.56 11.93 -1.26
N PHE A 998 -33.20 12.25 -2.48
CA PHE A 998 -32.77 13.61 -2.83
C PHE A 998 -33.94 14.62 -2.79
N LEU A 999 -35.16 14.20 -3.04
CA LEU A 999 -36.34 15.03 -2.82
C LEU A 999 -36.53 15.35 -1.32
N LYS A 1000 -36.43 14.34 -0.44
CA LYS A 1000 -36.49 14.53 1.01
C LYS A 1000 -35.38 15.48 1.52
N TYR A 1001 -34.18 15.42 0.96
CA TYR A 1001 -33.09 16.34 1.35
C TYR A 1001 -33.35 17.79 0.94
N LYS A 1002 -34.04 18.04 -0.16
CA LYS A 1002 -34.39 19.37 -0.63
C LYS A 1002 -35.50 20.01 0.21
N SER A 1003 -36.48 19.23 0.68
CA SER A 1003 -37.62 19.69 1.49
C SER A 1003 -37.33 19.80 2.98
N PHE A 1004 -36.08 19.75 3.40
CA PHE A 1004 -35.70 19.79 4.81
C PHE A 1004 -35.95 21.18 5.41
N HIS A 1005 -36.82 21.24 6.40
CA HIS A 1005 -37.03 22.41 7.26
C HIS A 1005 -36.54 22.11 8.69
N CYS A 1006 -35.80 23.02 9.29
CA CYS A 1006 -35.31 22.85 10.64
C CYS A 1006 -36.37 23.26 11.66
N ASN A 1007 -36.93 22.31 12.41
CA ASN A 1007 -37.95 22.55 13.43
C ASN A 1007 -37.37 22.89 14.83
N LYS A 1008 -36.05 23.10 14.97
CA LYS A 1008 -35.46 23.46 16.25
C LYS A 1008 -35.65 24.94 16.57
N ARG A 1009 -36.43 25.27 17.63
CA ARG A 1009 -36.68 26.64 18.10
C ARG A 1009 -35.44 27.47 18.42
N LYS A 1010 -34.32 26.84 18.77
CA LYS A 1010 -32.99 27.48 19.01
C LYS A 1010 -31.95 26.83 18.14
N CYS A 1011 -32.01 26.98 16.83
CA CYS A 1011 -30.99 26.45 15.94
C CYS A 1011 -29.94 27.53 15.62
N PHE A 1012 -28.70 27.35 16.05
CA PHE A 1012 -27.59 28.27 15.75
C PHE A 1012 -27.34 28.45 14.26
N SER A 1013 -27.68 27.43 13.44
CA SER A 1013 -27.43 27.46 12.00
C SER A 1013 -28.54 28.14 11.20
N CYS A 1014 -29.75 28.27 11.77
CA CYS A 1014 -30.91 28.87 11.11
C CYS A 1014 -31.23 30.29 11.61
N LYS A 1015 -30.47 30.80 12.58
CA LYS A 1015 -30.57 32.23 12.95
C LYS A 1015 -29.94 33.03 11.81
N LYS A 1016 -30.76 33.75 11.08
CA LYS A 1016 -30.32 34.89 10.31
C LYS A 1016 -29.92 36.03 11.23
#